data_ada67437e13a16a3ec8cfcc21374e8b7
#
_entry.id   ada67437e13a16a3ec8cfcc21374e8b7
#
_cell.length_a   1.000
_cell.length_b   1.000
_cell.length_c   1.000
_cell.angle_alpha   90.00
_cell.angle_beta   90.00
_cell.angle_gamma   90.00
#
_symmetry.space_group_name_H-M   'P 1'
#
loop_
_entity.id
_entity.type
_entity.pdbx_description
1 polymer ?
#
loop_
_entity_poly.entity_id
_entity_poly.type
_entity_poly.pdbx_seq_one_letter_code
_entity_poly.pdbx_strand_id
1 'polypeptide(L)'
;TRMQPFHLWLISALALAASVQAAPALTLVLDGRPNATVVLADRPSAAAKRGAALLVAQIERTSGAKLPVVAEGTLRDVTISNGTLRATAGAATPAAFVLIGESAVARQLGASSDGLGAGGILIRTLSNALVLLGADDKTPADPDGSRYAVTTWLEDALGFRMLWPGELGLVAPRRRTVTIPAMDRSFTPLIGQRQIRNAHYNDRVQAGLDYLGVKKAGQDQAEAVALGTSAAQPGWFDWQRLGGKVGIVGGHAFGEVWDKYHAEHPEWFALQPNGSRDLAKLTPARARLCKSNLALIEALARDKIAELDRSGAKSISLAPNDGGSATFCMCADCKKLDPPEGRKIQLWDLTASPRRDFDYVSLTDRMVWFWNQLATRITAKHPDALLTVYAYSAYLAPPVREKLHPNLVVGFVGMNYRRAADREQARQDWSAWAAAAQKLYWRPNLLLFARREGTSSLYAHKLAEDLRTFAHHSLIGTDFDSCMHHWATEGVNYYILARLLWNPDADVDAILDDYCQSGFGGAAREVRRYLARIEELTNEIAARDADPPSAYTPAVVAGLRSMLVAADRLADDETVRRRVAFLRRGLEFTALQNRTHGLVARNAVQPLTTAEKAELKGLQQEKWLFMRRIFREEPLAVNVPMVAWGSEGAFRAFGWSGAKSVSKSAIDADEEGRPVEVSSKK
;
A
#
# COMPACT_ATOMS: atom_id res chain seq x y z
N THR A 1 0.51 74.12 19.57
CA THR A 1 -0.58 74.83 18.85
C THR A 1 -1.68 73.87 18.47
N ARG A 2 -2.78 73.97 19.22
CA ARG A 2 -4.12 73.44 19.04
C ARG A 2 -4.30 71.97 18.61
N MET A 3 -4.57 71.11 19.59
CA MET A 3 -5.24 69.82 19.50
C MET A 3 -6.74 70.05 19.15
N GLN A 4 -7.27 69.23 18.21
CA GLN A 4 -8.70 69.01 18.04
C GLN A 4 -9.09 67.61 18.48
N PRO A 5 -10.27 67.40 19.06
CA PRO A 5 -10.66 66.11 19.65
C PRO A 5 -11.24 65.17 18.60
N PHE A 6 -10.80 63.89 18.63
CA PHE A 6 -11.40 62.78 17.90
C PHE A 6 -12.71 62.33 18.56
N HIS A 7 -13.81 62.39 17.84
CA HIS A 7 -15.10 61.80 18.22
C HIS A 7 -15.05 60.27 18.08
N LEU A 8 -15.13 59.54 19.18
CA LEU A 8 -15.41 58.09 19.19
C LEU A 8 -16.88 57.87 18.78
N TRP A 9 -17.12 57.23 17.62
CA TRP A 9 -18.38 56.60 17.33
C TRP A 9 -18.40 55.18 17.85
N LEU A 10 -19.14 54.90 18.92
CA LEU A 10 -19.51 53.55 19.36
C LEU A 10 -20.53 52.99 18.38
N ILE A 11 -20.11 52.05 17.50
CA ILE A 11 -21.00 51.20 16.77
C ILE A 11 -21.32 49.98 17.65
N SER A 12 -22.53 49.99 18.21
CA SER A 12 -23.09 48.80 18.85
C SER A 12 -23.38 47.75 17.83
N ALA A 13 -22.48 46.79 17.65
CA ALA A 13 -22.72 45.55 16.89
C ALA A 13 -23.61 44.65 17.76
N LEU A 14 -24.93 44.66 17.52
CA LEU A 14 -25.81 43.57 17.96
C LEU A 14 -25.36 42.29 17.22
N ALA A 15 -24.59 41.45 17.92
CA ALA A 15 -24.35 40.08 17.47
C ALA A 15 -25.67 39.30 17.59
N LEU A 16 -26.38 39.11 16.50
CA LEU A 16 -27.37 38.06 16.39
C LEU A 16 -26.63 36.74 16.56
N ALA A 17 -26.61 36.18 17.74
CA ALA A 17 -26.30 34.80 18.00
C ALA A 17 -27.43 33.97 17.35
N ALA A 18 -27.26 33.63 16.10
CA ALA A 18 -28.00 32.53 15.49
C ALA A 18 -27.69 31.28 16.34
N SER A 19 -28.63 30.87 17.17
CA SER A 19 -28.62 29.60 17.84
C SER A 19 -28.55 28.54 16.75
N VAL A 20 -27.35 28.01 16.48
CA VAL A 20 -27.18 26.77 15.71
C VAL A 20 -27.88 25.70 16.53
N GLN A 21 -29.13 25.47 16.21
CA GLN A 21 -29.91 24.39 16.79
C GLN A 21 -29.20 23.11 16.38
N ALA A 22 -28.53 22.45 17.35
CA ALA A 22 -27.89 21.17 17.09
C ALA A 22 -28.91 20.25 16.42
N ALA A 23 -28.62 19.82 15.19
CA ALA A 23 -29.51 18.90 14.49
C ALA A 23 -29.77 17.67 15.38
N PRO A 24 -31.00 17.15 15.45
CA PRO A 24 -31.36 16.08 16.37
C PRO A 24 -30.50 14.85 16.13
N ALA A 25 -29.99 14.29 17.22
CA ALA A 25 -29.26 13.03 17.19
C ALA A 25 -30.20 11.89 16.67
N LEU A 26 -29.74 11.11 15.70
CA LEU A 26 -30.53 10.02 15.10
C LEU A 26 -30.24 8.70 15.80
N THR A 27 -31.28 8.02 16.32
CA THR A 27 -31.13 6.71 16.98
C THR A 27 -31.44 5.58 16.01
N LEU A 28 -30.43 4.75 15.72
CA LEU A 28 -30.51 3.61 14.80
C LEU A 28 -30.89 2.30 15.54
N VAL A 29 -30.44 2.17 16.79
CA VAL A 29 -30.75 1.03 17.66
C VAL A 29 -31.12 1.57 19.03
N LEU A 30 -32.19 1.08 19.61
CA LEU A 30 -32.65 1.42 20.96
C LEU A 30 -32.68 0.15 21.82
N ASP A 31 -31.90 0.12 22.90
CA ASP A 31 -31.81 -0.98 23.88
C ASP A 31 -31.65 -2.39 23.27
N GLY A 32 -30.79 -2.47 22.23
CA GLY A 32 -30.53 -3.72 21.52
C GLY A 32 -31.64 -4.14 20.54
N ARG A 33 -32.57 -3.23 20.19
CA ARG A 33 -33.63 -3.46 19.20
C ARG A 33 -33.46 -2.53 17.99
N PRO A 34 -33.70 -3.03 16.78
CA PRO A 34 -33.68 -2.17 15.58
C PRO A 34 -34.68 -1.03 15.70
N ASN A 35 -34.23 0.20 15.51
CA ASN A 35 -35.04 1.41 15.45
C ASN A 35 -35.01 2.06 14.06
N ALA A 36 -34.13 1.56 13.19
CA ALA A 36 -33.97 2.02 11.82
C ALA A 36 -34.08 0.88 10.83
N THR A 37 -34.44 1.22 9.58
CA THR A 37 -34.43 0.31 8.42
C THR A 37 -33.43 0.83 7.39
N VAL A 38 -32.61 -0.07 6.86
CA VAL A 38 -31.69 0.21 5.74
C VAL A 38 -32.48 0.12 4.44
N VAL A 39 -32.40 1.16 3.61
CA VAL A 39 -33.09 1.25 2.33
C VAL A 39 -32.06 1.32 1.20
N LEU A 40 -32.23 0.44 0.22
CA LEU A 40 -31.46 0.41 -1.01
C LEU A 40 -32.37 0.76 -2.19
N ALA A 41 -31.82 1.26 -3.28
CA ALA A 41 -32.53 1.35 -4.54
C ALA A 41 -33.07 -0.02 -5.00
N ASP A 42 -34.05 -0.08 -5.89
CA ASP A 42 -34.53 -1.34 -6.47
C ASP A 42 -33.46 -2.08 -7.27
N ARG A 43 -32.55 -1.32 -7.88
CA ARG A 43 -31.36 -1.82 -8.58
C ARG A 43 -30.09 -1.18 -8.02
N PRO A 44 -29.68 -1.56 -6.80
CA PRO A 44 -28.55 -0.92 -6.14
C PRO A 44 -27.23 -1.31 -6.80
N SER A 45 -26.26 -0.40 -6.76
CA SER A 45 -24.88 -0.69 -7.16
C SER A 45 -24.27 -1.82 -6.33
N ALA A 46 -23.21 -2.46 -6.85
CA ALA A 46 -22.46 -3.46 -6.08
C ALA A 46 -21.84 -2.83 -4.81
N ALA A 47 -21.39 -1.57 -4.89
CA ALA A 47 -20.84 -0.80 -3.78
C ALA A 47 -21.89 -0.56 -2.68
N ALA A 48 -23.10 -0.14 -3.06
CA ALA A 48 -24.21 0.05 -2.12
C ALA A 48 -24.60 -1.25 -1.41
N LYS A 49 -24.64 -2.38 -2.13
CA LYS A 49 -24.91 -3.71 -1.53
C LYS A 49 -23.83 -4.09 -0.52
N ARG A 50 -22.54 -3.94 -0.88
CA ARG A 50 -21.41 -4.22 0.04
C ARG A 50 -21.43 -3.26 1.24
N GLY A 51 -21.73 -1.99 1.02
CA GLY A 51 -21.87 -0.99 2.08
C GLY A 51 -22.99 -1.34 3.06
N ALA A 52 -24.17 -1.73 2.56
CA ALA A 52 -25.30 -2.14 3.41
C ALA A 52 -24.96 -3.40 4.24
N ALA A 53 -24.37 -4.40 3.62
CA ALA A 53 -23.92 -5.61 4.33
C ALA A 53 -22.90 -5.27 5.43
N LEU A 54 -21.92 -4.42 5.14
CA LEU A 54 -20.93 -3.94 6.10
C LEU A 54 -21.59 -3.20 7.27
N LEU A 55 -22.45 -2.24 6.98
CA LEU A 55 -23.16 -1.45 8.01
C LEU A 55 -23.96 -2.36 8.94
N VAL A 56 -24.80 -3.24 8.38
CA VAL A 56 -25.65 -4.15 9.17
C VAL A 56 -24.79 -5.03 10.06
N ALA A 57 -23.70 -5.62 9.54
CA ALA A 57 -22.81 -6.48 10.31
C ALA A 57 -22.12 -5.72 11.46
N GLN A 58 -21.67 -4.46 11.22
CA GLN A 58 -21.01 -3.70 12.27
C GLN A 58 -21.99 -3.14 13.31
N ILE A 59 -23.21 -2.78 12.94
CA ILE A 59 -24.27 -2.38 13.89
C ILE A 59 -24.66 -3.58 14.75
N GLU A 60 -24.83 -4.76 14.16
CA GLU A 60 -25.12 -6.01 14.90
C GLU A 60 -23.98 -6.35 15.87
N ARG A 61 -22.72 -6.23 15.44
CA ARG A 61 -21.53 -6.38 16.30
C ARG A 61 -21.52 -5.40 17.47
N THR A 62 -21.93 -4.15 17.25
CA THR A 62 -21.95 -3.09 18.25
C THR A 62 -23.04 -3.31 19.29
N SER A 63 -24.27 -3.64 18.84
CA SER A 63 -25.49 -3.56 19.65
C SER A 63 -26.21 -4.87 19.90
N GLY A 64 -25.90 -5.91 19.13
CA GLY A 64 -26.67 -7.15 19.04
C GLY A 64 -27.91 -7.06 18.17
N ALA A 65 -28.24 -5.87 17.64
CA ALA A 65 -29.43 -5.65 16.82
C ALA A 65 -29.10 -5.69 15.32
N LYS A 66 -29.79 -6.54 14.58
CA LYS A 66 -29.67 -6.62 13.12
C LYS A 66 -30.71 -5.73 12.46
N LEU A 67 -30.26 -4.67 11.76
CA LEU A 67 -31.14 -3.78 11.04
C LEU A 67 -31.76 -4.49 9.83
N PRO A 68 -33.08 -4.34 9.58
CA PRO A 68 -33.70 -4.85 8.36
C PRO A 68 -33.23 -4.06 7.14
N VAL A 69 -33.14 -4.75 5.99
CA VAL A 69 -32.75 -4.17 4.71
C VAL A 69 -33.90 -4.38 3.73
N VAL A 70 -34.34 -3.30 3.08
CA VAL A 70 -35.44 -3.33 2.12
C VAL A 70 -35.05 -2.59 0.82
N ALA A 71 -35.72 -2.93 -0.29
CA ALA A 71 -35.64 -2.14 -1.51
C ALA A 71 -36.62 -0.95 -1.43
N GLU A 72 -36.26 0.20 -2.01
CA GLU A 72 -37.12 1.42 -1.96
C GLU A 72 -38.49 1.21 -2.53
N GLY A 73 -38.68 0.44 -3.61
CA GLY A 73 -39.96 0.11 -4.21
C GLY A 73 -40.87 -0.77 -3.35
N THR A 74 -40.38 -1.34 -2.26
CA THR A 74 -41.17 -2.09 -1.28
C THR A 74 -41.75 -1.21 -0.17
N LEU A 75 -41.29 0.03 -0.07
CA LEU A 75 -41.83 1.01 0.87
C LEU A 75 -43.26 1.41 0.46
N ARG A 76 -44.15 1.57 1.44
CA ARG A 76 -45.52 2.01 1.25
C ARG A 76 -45.77 3.32 1.98
N ASP A 77 -46.78 4.05 1.55
CA ASP A 77 -47.21 5.32 2.15
C ASP A 77 -46.07 6.33 2.27
N VAL A 78 -45.20 6.36 1.24
CA VAL A 78 -43.99 7.21 1.23
C VAL A 78 -44.39 8.65 1.13
N THR A 79 -44.03 9.42 2.14
CA THR A 79 -44.17 10.88 2.15
C THR A 79 -42.88 11.54 2.61
N ILE A 80 -42.48 12.61 1.95
CA ILE A 80 -41.31 13.40 2.29
C ILE A 80 -41.75 14.84 2.53
N SER A 81 -41.52 15.33 3.72
CA SER A 81 -41.85 16.71 4.10
C SER A 81 -40.79 17.27 5.06
N ASN A 82 -40.28 18.44 4.77
CA ASN A 82 -39.27 19.13 5.59
C ASN A 82 -38.06 18.24 5.97
N GLY A 83 -37.54 17.48 5.01
CA GLY A 83 -36.42 16.57 5.23
C GLY A 83 -36.73 15.34 6.11
N THR A 84 -38.01 15.07 6.38
CA THR A 84 -38.48 13.90 7.12
C THR A 84 -39.10 12.88 6.16
N LEU A 85 -38.61 11.64 6.21
CA LEU A 85 -39.17 10.51 5.46
C LEU A 85 -40.17 9.76 6.35
N ARG A 86 -41.38 9.56 5.87
CA ARG A 86 -42.36 8.65 6.47
C ARG A 86 -42.68 7.56 5.45
N ALA A 87 -42.60 6.33 5.88
CA ALA A 87 -42.90 5.16 5.07
C ALA A 87 -43.17 3.96 5.94
N THR A 88 -43.91 2.98 5.41
CA THR A 88 -44.05 1.66 6.02
C THR A 88 -43.13 0.68 5.30
N ALA A 89 -42.36 -0.11 6.05
CA ALA A 89 -41.48 -1.15 5.56
C ALA A 89 -42.02 -2.53 6.04
N GLY A 90 -42.72 -3.25 5.17
CA GLY A 90 -43.46 -4.44 5.56
C GLY A 90 -44.62 -4.08 6.53
N ALA A 91 -44.60 -4.72 7.72
CA ALA A 91 -45.58 -4.45 8.79
C ALA A 91 -45.11 -3.37 9.79
N ALA A 92 -43.89 -2.83 9.65
CA ALA A 92 -43.29 -1.88 10.57
C ALA A 92 -43.27 -0.47 10.02
N THR A 93 -43.45 0.54 10.90
CA THR A 93 -43.18 1.95 10.61
C THR A 93 -41.86 2.33 11.31
N PRO A 94 -40.71 2.33 10.60
CA PRO A 94 -39.43 2.65 11.18
C PRO A 94 -39.40 4.09 11.72
N ALA A 95 -38.79 4.27 12.89
CA ALA A 95 -38.55 5.63 13.43
C ALA A 95 -37.43 6.35 12.68
N ALA A 96 -36.50 5.57 12.09
CA ALA A 96 -35.36 6.10 11.35
C ALA A 96 -35.08 5.27 10.09
N PHE A 97 -34.39 5.87 9.14
CA PHE A 97 -33.99 5.25 7.88
C PHE A 97 -32.49 5.41 7.64
N VAL A 98 -31.83 4.43 7.02
CA VAL A 98 -30.46 4.51 6.54
C VAL A 98 -30.47 4.23 5.03
N LEU A 99 -30.31 5.27 4.24
CA LEU A 99 -30.32 5.21 2.78
C LEU A 99 -28.87 4.99 2.30
N ILE A 100 -28.61 3.90 1.59
CA ILE A 100 -27.27 3.56 1.13
C ILE A 100 -27.22 3.48 -0.39
N GLY A 101 -26.35 4.31 -0.97
CA GLY A 101 -26.23 4.46 -2.42
C GLY A 101 -27.28 5.39 -3.02
N GLU A 102 -27.15 5.60 -4.31
CA GLU A 102 -28.06 6.43 -5.10
C GLU A 102 -29.44 5.77 -5.17
N SER A 103 -30.49 6.51 -4.87
CA SER A 103 -31.88 6.04 -4.93
C SER A 103 -32.85 7.18 -5.20
N ALA A 104 -34.06 6.86 -5.64
CA ALA A 104 -35.10 7.87 -5.88
C ALA A 104 -35.50 8.59 -4.58
N VAL A 105 -35.59 7.85 -3.48
CA VAL A 105 -35.89 8.41 -2.16
C VAL A 105 -34.76 9.34 -1.68
N ALA A 106 -33.49 8.97 -1.87
CA ALA A 106 -32.38 9.85 -1.53
C ALA A 106 -32.38 11.14 -2.33
N ARG A 107 -32.66 11.08 -3.63
CA ARG A 107 -32.81 12.27 -4.50
C ARG A 107 -33.95 13.19 -4.08
N GLN A 108 -35.08 12.64 -3.70
CA GLN A 108 -36.22 13.43 -3.19
C GLN A 108 -35.90 14.11 -1.85
N LEU A 109 -34.99 13.54 -1.07
CA LEU A 109 -34.43 14.12 0.16
C LEU A 109 -33.29 15.11 -0.10
N GLY A 110 -33.00 15.43 -1.37
CA GLY A 110 -31.96 16.38 -1.77
C GLY A 110 -30.52 15.82 -1.66
N ALA A 111 -30.35 14.49 -1.70
CA ALA A 111 -29.06 13.85 -1.67
C ALA A 111 -28.79 13.06 -2.96
N SER A 112 -27.70 13.39 -3.65
CA SER A 112 -27.25 12.71 -4.87
C SER A 112 -25.73 12.63 -4.92
N SER A 113 -25.21 11.77 -5.81
CA SER A 113 -23.79 11.68 -6.14
C SER A 113 -23.36 12.68 -7.22
N ASP A 114 -24.27 13.50 -7.70
CA ASP A 114 -23.99 14.49 -8.74
C ASP A 114 -22.90 15.47 -8.27
N GLY A 115 -21.88 15.66 -9.10
CA GLY A 115 -20.73 16.51 -8.78
C GLY A 115 -19.65 15.87 -7.91
N LEU A 116 -19.83 14.63 -7.42
CA LEU A 116 -18.77 13.87 -6.77
C LEU A 116 -17.80 13.31 -7.82
N GLY A 117 -16.51 13.48 -7.60
CA GLY A 117 -15.49 12.80 -8.38
C GLY A 117 -15.40 11.30 -8.04
N ALA A 118 -14.57 10.57 -8.79
CA ALA A 118 -14.38 9.12 -8.63
C ALA A 118 -14.06 8.73 -7.18
N GLY A 119 -14.86 7.84 -6.60
CA GLY A 119 -14.76 7.42 -5.21
C GLY A 119 -15.15 8.49 -4.18
N GLY A 120 -15.75 9.59 -4.63
CA GLY A 120 -16.28 10.64 -3.77
C GLY A 120 -17.46 10.14 -2.92
N ILE A 121 -17.67 10.74 -1.76
CA ILE A 121 -18.67 10.35 -0.76
C ILE A 121 -19.55 11.52 -0.34
N LEU A 122 -20.78 11.20 0.01
CA LEU A 122 -21.70 12.07 0.73
C LEU A 122 -22.23 11.33 1.96
N ILE A 123 -22.08 11.95 3.14
CA ILE A 123 -22.64 11.52 4.42
C ILE A 123 -23.52 12.64 4.92
N ARG A 124 -24.83 12.40 5.03
CA ARG A 124 -25.78 13.44 5.48
C ARG A 124 -26.82 12.89 6.44
N THR A 125 -26.93 13.51 7.61
CA THR A 125 -28.00 13.25 8.56
C THR A 125 -29.14 14.25 8.31
N LEU A 126 -30.33 13.72 8.13
CA LEU A 126 -31.59 14.46 8.00
C LEU A 126 -32.42 14.29 9.27
N SER A 127 -33.65 14.82 9.32
CA SER A 127 -34.50 14.75 10.50
C SER A 127 -34.64 13.34 11.08
N ASN A 128 -34.87 12.32 10.26
CA ASN A 128 -34.99 10.92 10.65
C ASN A 128 -34.30 9.95 9.68
N ALA A 129 -33.41 10.45 8.85
CA ALA A 129 -32.69 9.63 7.91
C ALA A 129 -31.19 9.91 7.92
N LEU A 130 -30.38 8.88 7.75
CA LEU A 130 -28.96 8.93 7.44
C LEU A 130 -28.79 8.55 5.97
N VAL A 131 -28.16 9.41 5.18
CA VAL A 131 -27.81 9.12 3.80
C VAL A 131 -26.31 8.86 3.70
N LEU A 132 -25.95 7.70 3.15
CA LEU A 132 -24.59 7.24 2.91
C LEU A 132 -24.46 6.84 1.44
N LEU A 133 -23.99 7.75 0.59
CA LEU A 133 -23.85 7.48 -0.83
C LEU A 133 -22.53 8.00 -1.37
N GLY A 134 -22.18 7.60 -2.57
CA GLY A 134 -20.99 8.10 -3.23
C GLY A 134 -21.00 7.82 -4.72
N ALA A 135 -19.98 8.31 -5.41
CA ALA A 135 -19.76 8.02 -6.81
C ALA A 135 -19.38 6.56 -6.98
N ASP A 136 -20.36 5.73 -7.30
CA ASP A 136 -20.19 4.31 -7.60
C ASP A 136 -20.03 4.13 -9.10
N ASP A 137 -19.12 3.25 -9.53
CA ASP A 137 -19.02 2.89 -10.93
C ASP A 137 -19.90 1.67 -11.26
N LYS A 138 -20.16 1.51 -12.55
CA LYS A 138 -21.03 0.46 -13.08
C LYS A 138 -20.36 -0.91 -13.13
N THR A 139 -19.04 -0.98 -12.93
CA THR A 139 -18.28 -2.23 -12.97
C THR A 139 -17.79 -2.65 -11.57
N PRO A 140 -17.66 -3.96 -11.28
CA PRO A 140 -17.18 -4.45 -9.97
C PRO A 140 -15.74 -4.03 -9.63
N ALA A 141 -14.99 -3.48 -10.59
CA ALA A 141 -13.57 -3.15 -10.45
C ALA A 141 -13.31 -1.70 -10.04
N ASP A 142 -14.35 -0.85 -10.00
CA ASP A 142 -14.23 0.60 -9.90
C ASP A 142 -14.70 1.19 -8.56
N PRO A 143 -14.57 2.52 -8.35
CA PRO A 143 -14.66 3.09 -7.02
C PRO A 143 -15.97 2.75 -6.31
N ASP A 144 -15.82 2.37 -5.07
CA ASP A 144 -16.88 1.95 -4.16
C ASP A 144 -17.37 3.15 -3.32
N GLY A 145 -17.77 4.25 -3.93
CA GLY A 145 -18.11 5.49 -3.22
C GLY A 145 -19.11 5.29 -2.07
N SER A 146 -20.20 4.55 -2.30
CA SER A 146 -21.20 4.28 -1.27
C SER A 146 -20.63 3.41 -0.14
N ARG A 147 -19.77 2.42 -0.42
CA ARG A 147 -19.08 1.64 0.61
C ARG A 147 -18.08 2.49 1.37
N TYR A 148 -17.36 3.39 0.69
CA TYR A 148 -16.45 4.33 1.35
C TYR A 148 -17.18 5.30 2.28
N ALA A 149 -18.38 5.76 1.90
CA ALA A 149 -19.24 6.56 2.77
C ALA A 149 -19.61 5.80 4.05
N VAL A 150 -20.01 4.53 3.92
CA VAL A 150 -20.33 3.65 5.07
C VAL A 150 -19.10 3.48 5.97
N THR A 151 -17.94 3.13 5.42
CA THR A 151 -16.72 2.93 6.22
C THR A 151 -16.32 4.22 6.94
N THR A 152 -16.34 5.35 6.23
CA THR A 152 -16.01 6.66 6.80
C THR A 152 -16.98 7.01 7.94
N TRP A 153 -18.27 6.76 7.74
CA TRP A 153 -19.27 6.99 8.76
C TRP A 153 -19.09 6.08 9.99
N LEU A 154 -18.78 4.80 9.81
CA LEU A 154 -18.48 3.87 10.91
C LEU A 154 -17.28 4.35 11.74
N GLU A 155 -16.27 4.90 11.07
CA GLU A 155 -15.09 5.45 11.74
C GLU A 155 -15.40 6.74 12.48
N ASP A 156 -16.05 7.70 11.81
CA ASP A 156 -16.24 9.06 12.33
C ASP A 156 -17.36 9.14 13.39
N ALA A 157 -18.47 8.43 13.18
CA ALA A 157 -19.65 8.48 14.04
C ALA A 157 -19.63 7.44 15.17
N LEU A 158 -19.08 6.27 14.92
CA LEU A 158 -19.13 5.17 15.90
C LEU A 158 -17.77 4.83 16.51
N GLY A 159 -16.66 5.28 15.92
CA GLY A 159 -15.31 5.05 16.45
C GLY A 159 -14.71 3.69 16.07
N PHE A 160 -15.22 3.05 15.00
CA PHE A 160 -14.57 1.86 14.47
C PHE A 160 -13.18 2.17 13.92
N ARG A 161 -12.24 1.23 14.09
CA ARG A 161 -10.94 1.27 13.40
C ARG A 161 -10.53 -0.16 13.01
N MET A 162 -9.84 -0.31 11.90
CA MET A 162 -9.18 -1.55 11.53
C MET A 162 -7.68 -1.29 11.43
N LEU A 163 -6.96 -1.51 12.53
CA LEU A 163 -5.54 -1.17 12.68
C LEU A 163 -4.67 -2.06 11.79
N TRP A 164 -4.97 -3.35 11.75
CA TRP A 164 -4.37 -4.39 10.89
C TRP A 164 -5.40 -5.47 10.59
N PRO A 165 -5.17 -6.38 9.63
CA PRO A 165 -6.11 -7.44 9.31
C PRO A 165 -6.47 -8.35 10.51
N GLY A 166 -7.68 -8.87 10.51
CA GLY A 166 -8.17 -9.82 11.52
C GLY A 166 -8.82 -9.18 12.73
N GLU A 167 -9.41 -10.01 13.57
CA GLU A 167 -10.23 -9.59 14.71
C GLU A 167 -9.46 -8.80 15.76
N LEU A 168 -8.19 -9.11 16.00
CA LEU A 168 -7.37 -8.38 16.95
C LEU A 168 -7.11 -6.94 16.49
N GLY A 169 -7.02 -6.70 15.18
CA GLY A 169 -6.85 -5.37 14.60
C GLY A 169 -8.13 -4.55 14.54
N LEU A 170 -9.30 -5.17 14.67
CA LEU A 170 -10.58 -4.47 14.63
C LEU A 170 -10.91 -3.86 15.99
N VAL A 171 -11.05 -2.54 16.02
CA VAL A 171 -11.66 -1.79 17.12
C VAL A 171 -13.15 -1.65 16.84
N ALA A 172 -13.97 -2.23 17.69
CA ALA A 172 -15.43 -2.23 17.55
C ALA A 172 -16.08 -1.85 18.87
N PRO A 173 -16.67 -0.66 18.97
CA PRO A 173 -17.36 -0.22 20.18
C PRO A 173 -18.57 -1.09 20.52
N ARG A 174 -18.86 -1.28 21.82
CA ARG A 174 -20.03 -2.01 22.31
C ARG A 174 -21.04 -1.03 22.91
N ARG A 175 -22.26 -0.98 22.37
CA ARG A 175 -23.32 -0.07 22.82
C ARG A 175 -24.68 -0.70 22.54
N ARG A 176 -25.54 -0.82 23.56
CA ARG A 176 -26.92 -1.34 23.38
C ARG A 176 -27.82 -0.35 22.63
N THR A 177 -27.58 0.94 22.81
CA THR A 177 -28.24 2.01 22.08
C THR A 177 -27.23 2.69 21.15
N VAL A 178 -27.58 2.82 19.87
CA VAL A 178 -26.72 3.45 18.87
C VAL A 178 -27.41 4.73 18.40
N THR A 179 -26.96 5.83 18.99
CA THR A 179 -27.37 7.20 18.59
C THR A 179 -26.17 7.89 17.95
N ILE A 180 -26.41 8.57 16.83
CA ILE A 180 -25.39 9.21 16.02
C ILE A 180 -25.59 10.73 15.99
N PRO A 181 -24.48 11.48 15.92
CA PRO A 181 -24.56 12.94 15.77
C PRO A 181 -25.04 13.31 14.35
N ALA A 182 -25.48 14.53 14.21
CA ALA A 182 -25.72 15.11 12.89
C ALA A 182 -24.38 15.25 12.14
N MET A 183 -24.41 14.88 10.86
CA MET A 183 -23.27 14.99 9.95
C MET A 183 -23.75 15.51 8.60
N ASP A 184 -22.99 16.41 8.00
CA ASP A 184 -23.11 16.80 6.58
C ASP A 184 -21.71 16.93 6.02
N ARG A 185 -21.25 15.90 5.32
CA ARG A 185 -19.90 15.79 4.79
C ARG A 185 -19.93 15.32 3.35
N SER A 186 -19.30 16.09 2.48
CA SER A 186 -18.95 15.69 1.12
C SER A 186 -17.42 15.68 1.00
N PHE A 187 -16.88 14.64 0.35
CA PHE A 187 -15.43 14.52 0.16
C PHE A 187 -15.14 13.72 -1.11
N THR A 188 -14.18 14.17 -1.91
CA THR A 188 -13.66 13.42 -3.05
C THR A 188 -12.16 13.24 -2.85
N PRO A 189 -11.64 12.00 -2.86
CA PRO A 189 -10.21 11.77 -2.72
C PRO A 189 -9.44 12.34 -3.91
N LEU A 190 -8.33 13.03 -3.62
CA LEU A 190 -7.48 13.63 -4.65
C LEU A 190 -6.75 12.56 -5.49
N ILE A 191 -6.38 11.44 -4.86
CA ILE A 191 -5.67 10.33 -5.50
C ILE A 191 -6.70 9.33 -6.03
N GLY A 192 -6.87 9.27 -7.35
CA GLY A 192 -7.89 8.45 -8.00
C GLY A 192 -7.64 6.94 -7.89
N GLN A 193 -6.40 6.48 -7.97
CA GLN A 193 -6.00 5.08 -7.75
C GLN A 193 -5.13 4.97 -6.49
N ARG A 194 -5.57 4.18 -5.52
CA ARG A 194 -4.92 3.99 -4.22
C ARG A 194 -4.54 2.52 -4.05
N GLN A 195 -3.52 2.09 -4.77
CA GLN A 195 -3.11 0.70 -4.81
C GLN A 195 -1.85 0.45 -4.00
N ILE A 196 -1.91 -0.58 -3.15
CA ILE A 196 -0.77 -1.24 -2.53
C ILE A 196 -0.83 -2.69 -2.99
N ARG A 197 0.22 -3.19 -3.66
CA ARG A 197 0.28 -4.60 -4.09
C ARG A 197 0.47 -5.51 -2.89
N ASN A 198 -0.14 -6.67 -2.93
CA ASN A 198 0.21 -7.75 -2.03
C ASN A 198 1.50 -8.43 -2.52
N ALA A 199 2.40 -8.76 -1.60
CA ALA A 199 3.49 -9.65 -1.93
C ALA A 199 2.92 -11.02 -2.35
N HIS A 200 3.34 -11.52 -3.52
CA HIS A 200 2.87 -12.81 -4.02
C HIS A 200 3.46 -13.95 -3.19
N TYR A 201 2.60 -14.80 -2.68
CA TYR A 201 2.95 -15.84 -1.72
C TYR A 201 3.21 -17.21 -2.35
N ASN A 202 2.62 -17.50 -3.53
CA ASN A 202 2.45 -18.87 -4.01
C ASN A 202 3.78 -19.66 -4.09
N ASP A 203 4.84 -19.08 -4.65
CA ASP A 203 6.14 -19.76 -4.78
C ASP A 203 6.98 -19.67 -3.48
N ARG A 204 6.61 -18.80 -2.57
CA ARG A 204 7.39 -18.39 -1.40
C ARG A 204 6.88 -19.03 -0.12
N VAL A 205 5.59 -19.35 -0.07
CA VAL A 205 4.96 -20.07 1.04
C VAL A 205 5.61 -21.44 1.18
N GLN A 206 5.80 -22.18 0.08
CA GLN A 206 6.42 -23.51 0.13
C GLN A 206 7.86 -23.45 0.66
N ALA A 207 8.67 -22.50 0.17
CA ALA A 207 10.05 -22.32 0.67
C ALA A 207 10.07 -21.96 2.17
N GLY A 208 9.09 -21.18 2.64
CA GLY A 208 8.93 -20.88 4.06
C GLY A 208 8.49 -22.08 4.89
N LEU A 209 7.59 -22.90 4.38
CA LEU A 209 7.14 -24.13 5.02
C LEU A 209 8.27 -25.15 5.12
N ASP A 210 9.03 -25.33 4.05
CA ASP A 210 10.21 -26.20 4.00
C ASP A 210 11.26 -25.74 5.00
N TYR A 211 11.51 -24.42 5.08
CA TYR A 211 12.42 -23.85 6.08
C TYR A 211 11.96 -24.11 7.51
N LEU A 212 10.66 -24.04 7.77
CA LEU A 212 10.09 -24.29 9.09
C LEU A 212 9.96 -25.78 9.43
N GLY A 213 10.29 -26.68 8.51
CA GLY A 213 10.10 -28.13 8.69
C GLY A 213 8.64 -28.54 8.84
N VAL A 214 7.70 -27.78 8.24
CA VAL A 214 6.29 -28.10 8.27
C VAL A 214 5.98 -29.12 7.19
N LYS A 215 5.67 -30.37 7.59
CA LYS A 215 5.33 -31.46 6.66
C LYS A 215 3.97 -31.22 6.00
N LYS A 216 3.81 -31.78 4.81
CA LYS A 216 2.63 -31.68 3.93
C LYS A 216 1.27 -31.98 4.62
N ALA A 217 1.24 -32.81 5.65
CA ALA A 217 0.03 -33.14 6.40
C ALA A 217 -0.50 -31.99 7.31
N GLY A 218 0.33 -30.98 7.60
CA GLY A 218 -0.09 -29.75 8.26
C GLY A 218 -0.21 -28.57 7.28
N GLN A 219 -0.04 -28.83 5.99
CA GLN A 219 0.01 -27.82 4.95
C GLN A 219 -1.34 -27.11 4.83
N ASP A 220 -2.46 -27.81 4.92
CA ASP A 220 -3.80 -27.21 4.83
C ASP A 220 -4.01 -26.16 5.92
N GLN A 221 -3.49 -26.39 7.14
CA GLN A 221 -3.59 -25.43 8.23
C GLN A 221 -2.58 -24.29 8.09
N ALA A 222 -1.36 -24.58 7.64
CA ALA A 222 -0.34 -23.57 7.39
C ALA A 222 -0.64 -22.76 6.12
N GLU A 223 -1.19 -23.38 5.11
CA GLU A 223 -1.70 -22.76 3.90
C GLU A 223 -2.98 -21.96 4.20
N ALA A 224 -3.90 -22.48 5.01
CA ALA A 224 -5.04 -21.74 5.51
C ALA A 224 -4.64 -20.56 6.40
N VAL A 225 -3.54 -20.65 7.16
CA VAL A 225 -2.99 -19.53 7.93
C VAL A 225 -2.30 -18.53 7.00
N ALA A 226 -1.50 -18.96 6.06
CA ALA A 226 -0.87 -18.09 5.06
C ALA A 226 -1.91 -17.49 4.10
N LEU A 227 -2.89 -18.27 3.67
CA LEU A 227 -4.06 -17.85 2.89
C LEU A 227 -5.11 -17.13 3.74
N GLY A 228 -5.22 -17.43 5.02
CA GLY A 228 -6.07 -16.74 5.98
C GLY A 228 -5.55 -15.33 6.29
N THR A 229 -4.25 -15.13 6.33
CA THR A 229 -3.66 -13.79 6.29
C THR A 229 -4.00 -13.13 4.96
N SER A 230 -3.91 -13.86 3.86
CA SER A 230 -4.32 -13.43 2.52
C SER A 230 -5.83 -13.17 2.41
N ALA A 231 -6.68 -13.92 3.11
CA ALA A 231 -8.13 -13.70 3.14
C ALA A 231 -8.57 -12.54 4.05
N ALA A 232 -7.86 -12.30 5.14
CA ALA A 232 -8.13 -11.15 6.02
C ALA A 232 -7.70 -9.81 5.40
N GLN A 233 -6.73 -9.83 4.49
CA GLN A 233 -6.17 -8.63 3.83
C GLN A 233 -7.16 -7.90 2.92
N PRO A 234 -7.92 -8.55 2.04
CA PRO A 234 -8.91 -7.86 1.22
C PRO A 234 -9.90 -7.07 2.09
N GLY A 235 -10.32 -7.61 3.21
CA GLY A 235 -11.17 -6.92 4.18
C GLY A 235 -10.50 -5.67 4.76
N TRP A 236 -9.19 -5.73 5.05
CA TRP A 236 -8.43 -4.57 5.53
C TRP A 236 -8.26 -3.52 4.43
N PHE A 237 -7.89 -3.91 3.20
CA PHE A 237 -7.77 -2.99 2.07
C PHE A 237 -9.10 -2.31 1.75
N ASP A 238 -10.18 -3.08 1.77
CA ASP A 238 -11.53 -2.58 1.59
C ASP A 238 -11.91 -1.56 2.67
N TRP A 239 -11.62 -1.88 3.93
CA TRP A 239 -11.86 -0.97 5.05
C TRP A 239 -11.08 0.33 4.88
N GLN A 240 -9.81 0.25 4.49
CA GLN A 240 -8.94 1.41 4.29
C GLN A 240 -9.26 2.21 3.02
N ARG A 241 -10.32 1.87 2.29
CA ARG A 241 -10.70 2.57 1.03
C ARG A 241 -9.60 2.53 -0.03
N LEU A 242 -8.75 1.50 0.01
CA LEU A 242 -7.76 1.22 -1.02
C LEU A 242 -8.46 0.66 -2.26
N GLY A 243 -7.94 0.96 -3.44
CA GLY A 243 -8.58 0.66 -4.72
C GLY A 243 -8.82 1.94 -5.53
N GLY A 244 -9.95 2.01 -6.24
CA GLY A 244 -10.23 3.13 -7.13
C GLY A 244 -9.30 3.08 -8.33
N LYS A 245 -9.63 2.29 -9.35
CA LYS A 245 -8.81 2.18 -10.54
C LYS A 245 -9.07 3.35 -11.48
N VAL A 246 -8.08 4.22 -11.66
CA VAL A 246 -8.04 5.14 -12.81
C VAL A 246 -7.77 4.35 -14.10
N GLY A 247 -7.66 3.03 -13.98
CA GLY A 247 -7.36 2.13 -15.09
C GLY A 247 -5.87 2.06 -15.41
N ILE A 248 -5.00 2.44 -14.48
CA ILE A 248 -3.55 2.34 -14.67
C ILE A 248 -3.13 0.88 -14.54
N VAL A 249 -2.65 0.29 -15.64
CA VAL A 249 -2.04 -1.04 -15.65
C VAL A 249 -0.52 -0.89 -15.66
N GLY A 250 0.11 -1.19 -14.54
CA GLY A 250 1.59 -1.22 -14.45
C GLY A 250 2.14 -2.63 -14.67
N GLY A 251 3.40 -2.74 -15.05
CA GLY A 251 4.11 -4.01 -15.21
C GLY A 251 5.10 -4.01 -16.36
N HIS A 252 6.03 -4.96 -16.38
CA HIS A 252 6.92 -5.19 -17.51
C HIS A 252 6.12 -5.77 -18.69
N ALA A 253 6.29 -5.22 -19.91
CA ALA A 253 5.30 -5.35 -20.98
C ALA A 253 5.70 -6.27 -22.15
N PHE A 254 6.96 -6.73 -22.20
CA PHE A 254 7.51 -7.37 -23.39
C PHE A 254 8.15 -8.74 -23.08
N GLY A 255 7.64 -9.44 -22.05
CA GLY A 255 8.21 -10.71 -21.58
C GLY A 255 8.18 -11.83 -22.61
N GLU A 256 7.19 -11.83 -23.49
CA GLU A 256 6.97 -12.86 -24.53
C GLU A 256 7.70 -12.60 -25.85
N VAL A 257 8.28 -11.39 -26.01
CA VAL A 257 8.85 -10.94 -27.29
C VAL A 257 10.02 -11.80 -27.76
N TRP A 258 10.83 -12.31 -26.80
CA TRP A 258 11.92 -13.21 -27.13
C TRP A 258 11.41 -14.49 -27.79
N ASP A 259 10.50 -15.19 -27.16
CA ASP A 259 9.99 -16.47 -27.64
C ASP A 259 9.24 -16.31 -28.98
N LYS A 260 8.58 -15.16 -29.16
CA LYS A 260 7.79 -14.87 -30.37
C LYS A 260 8.62 -14.49 -31.56
N TYR A 261 9.75 -13.80 -31.40
CA TYR A 261 10.42 -13.15 -32.54
C TYR A 261 11.90 -13.46 -32.70
N HIS A 262 12.58 -14.04 -31.69
CA HIS A 262 14.04 -14.15 -31.73
C HIS A 262 14.55 -15.04 -32.87
N ALA A 263 13.85 -16.13 -33.20
CA ALA A 263 14.27 -17.07 -34.21
C ALA A 263 14.32 -16.44 -35.61
N GLU A 264 13.38 -15.52 -35.91
CA GLU A 264 13.25 -14.89 -37.24
C GLU A 264 13.93 -13.51 -37.27
N HIS A 265 14.01 -12.83 -36.14
CA HIS A 265 14.46 -11.44 -36.02
C HIS A 265 15.47 -11.23 -34.88
N PRO A 266 16.64 -11.89 -34.92
CA PRO A 266 17.65 -11.68 -33.86
C PRO A 266 18.14 -10.21 -33.76
N GLU A 267 18.08 -9.46 -34.88
CA GLU A 267 18.47 -8.04 -34.95
C GLU A 267 17.53 -7.11 -34.13
N TRP A 268 16.34 -7.58 -33.73
CA TRP A 268 15.41 -6.85 -32.87
C TRP A 268 15.86 -6.81 -31.41
N PHE A 269 16.80 -7.66 -31.03
CA PHE A 269 17.31 -7.75 -29.67
C PHE A 269 18.58 -6.91 -29.47
N ALA A 270 18.87 -6.62 -28.22
CA ALA A 270 19.93 -5.70 -27.86
C ALA A 270 21.32 -6.23 -28.24
N LEU A 271 22.09 -5.42 -28.99
CA LEU A 271 23.51 -5.68 -29.22
C LEU A 271 24.24 -5.50 -27.89
N GLN A 272 24.89 -6.55 -27.41
CA GLN A 272 25.66 -6.54 -26.18
C GLN A 272 27.11 -6.06 -26.40
N PRO A 273 27.86 -5.69 -25.34
CA PRO A 273 29.26 -5.22 -25.50
C PRO A 273 30.19 -6.20 -26.21
N ASN A 274 29.93 -7.51 -26.13
CA ASN A 274 30.71 -8.55 -26.81
C ASN A 274 30.30 -8.74 -28.29
N GLY A 275 29.36 -7.96 -28.81
CA GLY A 275 28.86 -8.06 -30.19
C GLY A 275 27.71 -9.07 -30.37
N SER A 276 27.30 -9.85 -29.37
CA SER A 276 26.17 -10.76 -29.48
C SER A 276 24.83 -10.05 -29.28
N ARG A 277 23.73 -10.71 -29.68
CA ARG A 277 22.35 -10.31 -29.42
C ARG A 277 21.61 -11.36 -28.58
N ASP A 278 22.35 -12.18 -27.86
CA ASP A 278 21.84 -13.25 -27.03
C ASP A 278 21.35 -12.73 -25.67
N LEU A 279 20.64 -13.59 -24.95
CA LEU A 279 20.14 -13.31 -23.59
C LEU A 279 21.27 -13.08 -22.57
N ALA A 280 22.45 -13.62 -22.82
CA ALA A 280 23.57 -13.64 -21.87
C ALA A 280 23.15 -14.25 -20.51
N LYS A 281 23.09 -13.40 -19.45
CA LYS A 281 22.67 -13.82 -18.10
C LYS A 281 21.18 -13.57 -17.82
N LEU A 282 20.39 -13.16 -18.82
CA LEU A 282 18.95 -12.90 -18.66
C LEU A 282 18.13 -14.13 -19.05
N THR A 283 16.89 -14.15 -18.57
CA THR A 283 15.87 -15.11 -19.06
C THR A 283 15.13 -14.52 -20.26
N PRO A 284 14.42 -15.35 -21.09
CA PRO A 284 13.58 -14.86 -22.19
C PRO A 284 12.66 -13.70 -21.80
N ALA A 285 11.97 -13.81 -20.67
CA ALA A 285 11.07 -12.77 -20.17
C ALA A 285 11.79 -11.45 -19.77
N ARG A 286 13.13 -11.46 -19.72
CA ARG A 286 13.96 -10.29 -19.39
C ARG A 286 14.80 -9.83 -20.58
N ALA A 287 14.58 -10.39 -21.77
CA ALA A 287 15.31 -10.03 -22.98
C ALA A 287 15.33 -8.52 -23.21
N ARG A 288 16.50 -8.00 -23.56
CA ARG A 288 16.67 -6.59 -23.92
C ARG A 288 16.39 -6.38 -25.41
N LEU A 289 15.66 -5.31 -25.73
CA LEU A 289 15.25 -5.00 -27.11
C LEU A 289 16.11 -3.88 -27.70
N CYS A 290 16.30 -3.89 -29.02
CA CYS A 290 16.90 -2.80 -29.79
C CYS A 290 15.89 -1.67 -29.98
N LYS A 291 15.96 -0.63 -29.15
CA LYS A 291 14.95 0.42 -29.08
C LYS A 291 14.89 1.32 -30.33
N SER A 292 15.95 1.36 -31.15
CA SER A 292 16.00 2.12 -32.40
C SER A 292 15.52 1.34 -33.63
N ASN A 293 15.16 0.04 -33.48
CA ASN A 293 14.70 -0.79 -34.61
C ASN A 293 13.23 -0.50 -34.93
N LEU A 294 12.96 0.11 -36.08
CA LEU A 294 11.61 0.51 -36.48
C LEU A 294 10.70 -0.69 -36.78
N ALA A 295 11.23 -1.78 -37.37
CA ALA A 295 10.43 -2.97 -37.64
C ALA A 295 9.94 -3.64 -36.34
N LEU A 296 10.79 -3.70 -35.32
CA LEU A 296 10.38 -4.12 -33.99
C LEU A 296 9.28 -3.22 -33.42
N ILE A 297 9.43 -1.89 -33.54
CA ILE A 297 8.44 -0.93 -33.04
C ILE A 297 7.08 -1.14 -33.71
N GLU A 298 7.04 -1.37 -35.03
CA GLU A 298 5.81 -1.68 -35.77
C GLU A 298 5.16 -2.97 -35.25
N ALA A 299 5.95 -4.03 -35.06
CA ALA A 299 5.45 -5.30 -34.53
C ALA A 299 4.88 -5.15 -33.11
N LEU A 300 5.59 -4.46 -32.21
CA LEU A 300 5.15 -4.22 -30.85
C LEU A 300 3.88 -3.34 -30.79
N ALA A 301 3.80 -2.31 -31.62
CA ALA A 301 2.61 -1.47 -31.70
C ALA A 301 1.38 -2.27 -32.14
N ARG A 302 1.53 -3.10 -33.17
CA ARG A 302 0.48 -4.00 -33.66
C ARG A 302 0.02 -4.99 -32.57
N ASP A 303 0.97 -5.58 -31.82
CA ASP A 303 0.66 -6.52 -30.74
C ASP A 303 -0.11 -5.81 -29.61
N LYS A 304 0.30 -4.59 -29.24
CA LYS A 304 -0.35 -3.79 -28.20
C LYS A 304 -1.73 -3.28 -28.61
N ILE A 305 -1.92 -2.92 -29.87
CA ILE A 305 -3.25 -2.59 -30.43
C ILE A 305 -4.17 -3.81 -30.34
N ALA A 306 -3.69 -4.99 -30.78
CA ALA A 306 -4.47 -6.22 -30.70
C ALA A 306 -4.81 -6.62 -29.24
N GLU A 307 -3.93 -6.32 -28.30
CA GLU A 307 -4.19 -6.53 -26.86
C GLU A 307 -5.30 -5.60 -26.34
N LEU A 308 -5.29 -4.32 -26.73
CA LEU A 308 -6.36 -3.37 -26.39
C LEU A 308 -7.70 -3.74 -27.04
N ASP A 309 -7.69 -4.12 -28.33
CA ASP A 309 -8.89 -4.57 -29.05
C ASP A 309 -9.56 -5.77 -28.35
N ARG A 310 -8.75 -6.75 -27.94
CA ARG A 310 -9.23 -7.98 -27.29
C ARG A 310 -9.70 -7.76 -25.86
N SER A 311 -8.99 -6.96 -25.09
CA SER A 311 -9.26 -6.77 -23.66
C SER A 311 -10.31 -5.69 -23.35
N GLY A 312 -10.51 -4.73 -24.27
CA GLY A 312 -11.30 -3.53 -24.01
C GLY A 312 -10.72 -2.63 -22.90
N ALA A 313 -9.46 -2.83 -22.51
CA ALA A 313 -8.81 -2.08 -21.46
C ALA A 313 -8.59 -0.62 -21.86
N LYS A 314 -8.67 0.28 -20.87
CA LYS A 314 -8.39 1.71 -21.07
C LYS A 314 -6.91 2.06 -20.93
N SER A 315 -6.09 1.14 -20.45
CA SER A 315 -4.65 1.34 -20.34
C SER A 315 -3.86 0.07 -20.66
N ILE A 316 -2.61 0.26 -21.08
CA ILE A 316 -1.69 -0.82 -21.37
C ILE A 316 -0.26 -0.41 -21.00
N SER A 317 0.55 -1.38 -20.55
CA SER A 317 1.94 -1.10 -20.21
C SER A 317 2.85 -1.16 -21.43
N LEU A 318 3.79 -0.21 -21.50
CA LEU A 318 4.93 -0.15 -22.42
C LEU A 318 6.26 -0.18 -21.64
N ALA A 319 6.24 -0.51 -20.35
CA ALA A 319 7.45 -0.54 -19.54
C ALA A 319 8.39 -1.66 -20.02
N PRO A 320 9.71 -1.41 -20.11
CA PRO A 320 10.69 -2.40 -20.54
C PRO A 320 10.72 -3.62 -19.62
N ASN A 321 11.22 -4.73 -20.16
CA ASN A 321 11.47 -5.92 -19.36
C ASN A 321 12.43 -5.64 -18.19
N ASP A 322 12.21 -6.31 -17.07
CA ASP A 322 13.05 -6.18 -15.87
C ASP A 322 14.50 -6.61 -16.15
N GLY A 323 15.41 -6.16 -15.29
CA GLY A 323 16.84 -6.47 -15.39
C GLY A 323 17.75 -5.35 -14.86
N GLY A 324 17.15 -4.37 -14.18
CA GLY A 324 17.88 -3.29 -13.50
C GLY A 324 18.83 -2.51 -14.43
N SER A 325 20.02 -2.19 -13.93
CA SER A 325 21.07 -1.45 -14.65
C SER A 325 21.99 -2.34 -15.51
N ALA A 326 21.55 -3.57 -15.86
CA ALA A 326 22.25 -4.37 -16.85
C ALA A 326 22.24 -3.68 -18.23
N THR A 327 23.25 -3.95 -19.06
CA THR A 327 23.39 -3.34 -20.37
C THR A 327 22.13 -3.45 -21.21
N PHE A 328 21.79 -2.36 -21.87
CA PHE A 328 20.80 -2.26 -22.93
C PHE A 328 21.49 -2.35 -24.30
N CYS A 329 20.77 -2.12 -25.39
CA CYS A 329 21.37 -2.18 -26.73
C CYS A 329 22.51 -1.17 -26.90
N MET A 330 23.68 -1.64 -27.33
CA MET A 330 24.89 -0.85 -27.54
C MET A 330 25.16 -0.56 -29.04
N CYS A 331 24.17 -0.78 -29.94
CA CYS A 331 24.33 -0.42 -31.35
C CYS A 331 24.42 1.11 -31.54
N ALA A 332 25.01 1.54 -32.65
CA ALA A 332 25.26 2.95 -32.95
C ALA A 332 23.96 3.79 -32.91
N ASP A 333 22.87 3.26 -33.47
CA ASP A 333 21.60 3.99 -33.55
C ASP A 333 20.92 4.14 -32.18
N CYS A 334 20.97 3.13 -31.32
CA CYS A 334 20.51 3.26 -29.94
C CYS A 334 21.35 4.30 -29.17
N LYS A 335 22.68 4.33 -29.37
CA LYS A 335 23.55 5.29 -28.67
C LYS A 335 23.29 6.73 -29.09
N LYS A 336 22.88 7.01 -30.33
CA LYS A 336 22.49 8.37 -30.78
C LYS A 336 21.29 8.93 -30.01
N LEU A 337 20.47 8.06 -29.42
CA LEU A 337 19.30 8.42 -28.65
C LEU A 337 19.66 8.80 -27.19
N ASP A 338 20.89 8.60 -26.75
CA ASP A 338 21.38 8.91 -25.41
C ASP A 338 22.12 10.22 -25.42
N PRO A 339 21.54 11.31 -24.93
CA PRO A 339 22.21 12.61 -24.89
C PRO A 339 23.39 12.60 -23.92
N PRO A 340 24.58 13.13 -24.30
CA PRO A 340 25.76 13.10 -23.46
C PRO A 340 25.63 13.95 -22.18
N GLU A 341 24.72 14.93 -22.16
CA GLU A 341 24.33 15.74 -21.01
C GLU A 341 23.42 15.01 -20.00
N GLY A 342 22.93 13.83 -20.32
CA GLY A 342 22.15 13.00 -19.44
C GLY A 342 22.88 12.67 -18.14
N ARG A 343 22.11 12.42 -17.05
CA ARG A 343 22.68 12.05 -15.74
C ARG A 343 23.64 10.88 -15.88
N LYS A 344 24.83 10.99 -15.27
CA LYS A 344 25.79 9.90 -15.23
C LYS A 344 25.27 8.75 -14.36
N ILE A 345 25.37 7.53 -14.89
CA ILE A 345 24.95 6.29 -14.27
C ILE A 345 26.03 5.22 -14.47
N GLN A 346 25.86 4.09 -13.75
CA GLN A 346 26.64 2.89 -14.03
C GLN A 346 25.77 1.79 -14.61
N LEU A 347 26.25 1.17 -15.67
CA LEU A 347 25.70 -0.06 -16.24
C LEU A 347 26.64 -1.22 -15.95
N TRP A 348 26.11 -2.43 -15.75
CA TRP A 348 26.91 -3.61 -15.68
C TRP A 348 26.80 -4.42 -16.97
N ASP A 349 27.94 -4.92 -17.42
CA ASP A 349 28.07 -5.70 -18.65
C ASP A 349 27.50 -7.10 -18.42
N LEU A 350 26.39 -7.42 -19.11
CA LEU A 350 25.71 -8.71 -19.05
C LEU A 350 26.61 -9.85 -19.51
N THR A 351 27.59 -9.57 -20.38
CA THR A 351 28.44 -10.57 -21.03
C THR A 351 29.77 -10.78 -20.30
N ALA A 352 30.14 -9.87 -19.43
CA ALA A 352 31.42 -9.96 -18.70
C ALA A 352 31.38 -10.98 -17.57
N SER A 353 32.46 -11.78 -17.46
CA SER A 353 32.72 -12.65 -16.34
C SER A 353 34.22 -12.56 -15.98
N PRO A 354 34.60 -12.07 -14.79
CA PRO A 354 33.73 -11.57 -13.72
C PRO A 354 32.91 -10.34 -14.13
N ARG A 355 31.89 -9.98 -13.31
CA ARG A 355 31.07 -8.79 -13.54
C ARG A 355 31.92 -7.54 -13.73
N ARG A 356 31.61 -6.75 -14.74
CA ARG A 356 32.25 -5.47 -15.03
C ARG A 356 31.19 -4.37 -15.09
N ASP A 357 31.34 -3.37 -14.24
CA ASP A 357 30.54 -2.15 -14.29
C ASP A 357 31.29 -1.07 -15.07
N PHE A 358 30.57 -0.18 -15.76
CA PHE A 358 31.15 0.92 -16.51
C PHE A 358 30.23 2.14 -16.50
N ASP A 359 30.86 3.33 -16.62
CA ASP A 359 30.15 4.59 -16.63
C ASP A 359 29.38 4.79 -17.94
N TYR A 360 28.17 5.29 -17.80
CA TYR A 360 27.30 5.60 -18.92
C TYR A 360 26.44 6.83 -18.62
N VAL A 361 25.51 7.18 -19.49
CA VAL A 361 24.49 8.22 -19.29
C VAL A 361 23.11 7.58 -19.13
N SER A 362 22.18 8.32 -18.52
CA SER A 362 20.80 7.91 -18.37
C SER A 362 20.19 7.51 -19.72
N LEU A 363 19.46 6.41 -19.72
CA LEU A 363 18.78 5.89 -20.91
C LEU A 363 17.38 6.48 -21.09
N THR A 364 17.01 7.49 -20.32
CA THR A 364 15.63 8.01 -20.29
C THR A 364 15.20 8.55 -21.64
N ASP A 365 16.02 9.37 -22.30
CA ASP A 365 15.68 9.94 -23.59
C ASP A 365 15.47 8.86 -24.67
N ARG A 366 16.34 7.83 -24.70
CA ARG A 366 16.13 6.64 -25.55
C ARG A 366 14.79 5.97 -25.27
N MET A 367 14.42 5.83 -24.00
CA MET A 367 13.15 5.20 -23.61
C MET A 367 11.96 6.06 -24.01
N VAL A 368 12.04 7.38 -23.76
CA VAL A 368 10.97 8.32 -24.14
C VAL A 368 10.78 8.32 -25.66
N TRP A 369 11.87 8.39 -26.43
CA TRP A 369 11.79 8.27 -27.87
C TRP A 369 11.07 6.99 -28.31
N PHE A 370 11.46 5.83 -27.77
CA PHE A 370 10.86 4.54 -28.08
C PHE A 370 9.37 4.50 -27.67
N TRP A 371 9.02 4.97 -26.49
CA TRP A 371 7.62 5.04 -26.04
C TRP A 371 6.79 5.97 -26.91
N ASN A 372 7.33 7.10 -27.33
CA ASN A 372 6.66 8.02 -28.25
C ASN A 372 6.36 7.37 -29.59
N GLN A 373 7.31 6.60 -30.13
CA GLN A 373 7.10 5.83 -31.38
C GLN A 373 5.94 4.84 -31.26
N LEU A 374 5.87 4.13 -30.14
CA LEU A 374 4.74 3.22 -29.85
C LEU A 374 3.45 3.99 -29.62
N ALA A 375 3.50 5.05 -28.80
CA ALA A 375 2.35 5.87 -28.46
C ALA A 375 1.67 6.45 -29.70
N THR A 376 2.43 7.07 -30.60
CA THR A 376 1.89 7.63 -31.85
C THR A 376 1.11 6.59 -32.66
N ARG A 377 1.60 5.35 -32.75
CA ARG A 377 0.94 4.28 -33.48
C ARG A 377 -0.30 3.72 -32.78
N ILE A 378 -0.20 3.54 -31.47
CA ILE A 378 -1.30 2.99 -30.66
C ILE A 378 -2.45 4.00 -30.59
N THR A 379 -2.16 5.29 -30.35
CA THR A 379 -3.18 6.32 -30.20
C THR A 379 -3.85 6.71 -31.52
N ALA A 380 -3.24 6.42 -32.66
CA ALA A 380 -3.92 6.54 -33.96
C ALA A 380 -5.19 5.67 -34.04
N LYS A 381 -5.23 4.53 -33.32
CA LYS A 381 -6.40 3.65 -33.24
C LYS A 381 -7.16 3.78 -31.91
N HIS A 382 -6.46 3.99 -30.82
CA HIS A 382 -7.00 4.13 -29.46
C HIS A 382 -6.60 5.48 -28.85
N PRO A 383 -7.22 6.61 -29.26
CA PRO A 383 -6.80 7.97 -28.92
C PRO A 383 -6.80 8.25 -27.41
N ASP A 384 -7.71 7.60 -26.67
CA ASP A 384 -7.89 7.79 -25.21
C ASP A 384 -7.09 6.77 -24.38
N ALA A 385 -6.33 5.86 -24.98
CA ALA A 385 -5.59 4.84 -24.25
C ALA A 385 -4.51 5.47 -23.36
N LEU A 386 -4.45 5.08 -22.10
CA LEU A 386 -3.36 5.42 -21.18
C LEU A 386 -2.21 4.42 -21.36
N LEU A 387 -1.04 4.93 -21.69
CA LEU A 387 0.15 4.13 -21.99
C LEU A 387 1.14 4.23 -20.83
N THR A 388 1.19 3.22 -19.98
CA THR A 388 1.99 3.26 -18.76
C THR A 388 3.44 2.88 -19.03
N VAL A 389 4.36 3.65 -18.47
CA VAL A 389 5.80 3.44 -18.54
C VAL A 389 6.41 3.58 -17.15
N TYR A 390 7.68 3.20 -16.98
CA TYR A 390 8.40 3.39 -15.71
C TYR A 390 9.54 4.39 -15.84
N ALA A 391 9.69 5.24 -14.82
CA ALA A 391 10.95 5.89 -14.49
C ALA A 391 11.67 4.99 -13.48
N TYR A 392 12.64 4.21 -13.94
CA TYR A 392 13.24 3.12 -13.15
C TYR A 392 14.69 2.83 -13.52
N SER A 393 15.52 2.57 -12.53
CA SER A 393 16.89 2.09 -12.71
C SER A 393 17.70 2.97 -13.70
N ALA A 394 18.21 2.43 -14.80
CA ALA A 394 19.02 3.15 -15.78
C ALA A 394 18.27 4.28 -16.54
N TYR A 395 16.96 4.37 -16.40
CA TYR A 395 16.09 5.40 -16.97
C TYR A 395 15.18 6.03 -15.90
N LEU A 396 15.72 6.19 -14.69
CA LEU A 396 15.04 6.83 -13.56
C LEU A 396 15.03 8.35 -13.65
N ALA A 397 16.16 8.94 -14.06
CA ALA A 397 16.30 10.38 -14.17
C ALA A 397 15.32 10.97 -15.21
N PRO A 398 14.83 12.20 -15.05
CA PRO A 398 13.97 12.82 -16.05
C PRO A 398 14.70 12.98 -17.40
N PRO A 399 13.96 13.04 -18.53
CA PRO A 399 14.57 13.27 -19.84
C PRO A 399 15.17 14.70 -19.92
N VAL A 400 16.22 14.84 -20.70
CA VAL A 400 16.88 16.16 -20.93
C VAL A 400 16.59 16.73 -22.30
N ARG A 401 16.20 15.91 -23.27
CA ARG A 401 15.95 16.29 -24.66
C ARG A 401 14.55 15.94 -25.15
N GLU A 402 14.11 14.69 -24.90
CA GLU A 402 12.86 14.16 -25.44
C GLU A 402 11.65 14.69 -24.66
N LYS A 403 10.56 14.96 -25.37
CA LYS A 403 9.26 15.34 -24.78
C LYS A 403 8.31 14.16 -24.80
N LEU A 404 7.57 13.96 -23.73
CA LEU A 404 6.65 12.83 -23.63
C LEU A 404 5.38 13.03 -24.44
N HIS A 405 4.91 11.96 -25.07
CA HIS A 405 3.58 11.91 -25.68
C HIS A 405 2.49 12.08 -24.58
N PRO A 406 1.41 12.85 -24.81
CA PRO A 406 0.41 13.19 -23.78
C PRO A 406 -0.33 11.98 -23.18
N ASN A 407 -0.39 10.86 -23.89
CA ASN A 407 -0.99 9.62 -23.38
C ASN A 407 -0.05 8.78 -22.51
N LEU A 408 1.23 9.14 -22.40
CA LEU A 408 2.15 8.43 -21.52
C LEU A 408 1.86 8.77 -20.06
N VAL A 409 1.80 7.74 -19.22
CA VAL A 409 1.63 7.83 -17.78
C VAL A 409 2.87 7.24 -17.12
N VAL A 410 3.65 8.07 -16.43
CA VAL A 410 4.94 7.66 -15.90
C VAL A 410 4.81 7.13 -14.48
N GLY A 411 5.16 5.86 -14.29
CA GLY A 411 5.29 5.23 -12.97
C GLY A 411 6.66 5.52 -12.37
N PHE A 412 6.70 6.39 -11.38
CA PHE A 412 7.94 6.75 -10.72
C PHE A 412 8.31 5.73 -9.65
N VAL A 413 9.48 5.09 -9.81
CA VAL A 413 9.95 4.00 -8.93
C VAL A 413 11.06 4.46 -7.97
N GLY A 414 11.55 5.68 -8.12
CA GLY A 414 12.80 6.17 -7.56
C GLY A 414 12.85 6.38 -6.05
N MET A 415 11.71 6.39 -5.33
CA MET A 415 11.71 6.71 -3.91
C MET A 415 12.30 5.59 -3.06
N ASN A 416 13.23 5.96 -2.17
CA ASN A 416 13.83 5.07 -1.18
C ASN A 416 14.11 5.87 0.11
N TYR A 417 13.65 5.32 1.24
CA TYR A 417 13.85 5.96 2.57
C TYR A 417 15.05 5.41 3.32
N ARG A 418 15.78 4.49 2.73
CA ARG A 418 16.93 3.84 3.38
C ARG A 418 18.05 4.84 3.66
N ARG A 419 18.29 5.79 2.73
CA ARG A 419 19.28 6.86 2.86
C ARG A 419 18.61 8.22 2.64
N ALA A 420 19.01 9.21 3.44
CA ALA A 420 18.45 10.56 3.33
C ALA A 420 18.74 11.19 1.94
N ALA A 421 19.95 10.98 1.41
CA ALA A 421 20.34 11.49 0.09
C ALA A 421 19.52 10.88 -1.05
N ASP A 422 19.16 9.58 -0.98
CA ASP A 422 18.34 8.92 -1.99
C ASP A 422 16.92 9.50 -2.01
N ARG A 423 16.36 9.78 -0.83
CA ARG A 423 15.04 10.42 -0.73
C ARG A 423 15.06 11.81 -1.33
N GLU A 424 16.05 12.62 -1.01
CA GLU A 424 16.18 13.98 -1.52
C GLU A 424 16.32 14.00 -3.05
N GLN A 425 17.18 13.14 -3.60
CA GLN A 425 17.31 12.98 -5.05
C GLN A 425 15.98 12.56 -5.70
N ALA A 426 15.25 11.64 -5.07
CA ALA A 426 13.96 11.19 -5.59
C ALA A 426 12.90 12.29 -5.60
N ARG A 427 12.90 13.20 -4.62
CA ARG A 427 12.02 14.38 -4.59
C ARG A 427 12.34 15.36 -5.74
N GLN A 428 13.60 15.60 -5.99
CA GLN A 428 14.06 16.42 -7.12
C GLN A 428 13.66 15.78 -8.46
N ASP A 429 13.88 14.47 -8.59
CA ASP A 429 13.48 13.72 -9.79
C ASP A 429 11.97 13.75 -10.01
N TRP A 430 11.16 13.59 -8.95
CA TRP A 430 9.70 13.72 -9.04
C TRP A 430 9.30 15.09 -9.59
N SER A 431 9.85 16.17 -9.03
CA SER A 431 9.53 17.53 -9.47
C SER A 431 9.88 17.76 -10.95
N ALA A 432 11.02 17.24 -11.40
CA ALA A 432 11.43 17.34 -12.81
C ALA A 432 10.56 16.45 -13.72
N TRP A 433 10.17 15.25 -13.30
CA TRP A 433 9.21 14.42 -14.02
C TRP A 433 7.83 15.05 -14.08
N ALA A 434 7.35 15.69 -12.99
CA ALA A 434 6.06 16.39 -12.97
C ALA A 434 6.05 17.60 -13.93
N ALA A 435 7.20 18.21 -14.19
CA ALA A 435 7.34 19.25 -15.20
C ALA A 435 7.37 18.67 -16.64
N ALA A 436 7.86 17.45 -16.82
CA ALA A 436 8.00 16.80 -18.14
C ALA A 436 6.76 15.99 -18.54
N ALA A 437 6.00 15.42 -17.59
CA ALA A 437 4.89 14.52 -17.80
C ALA A 437 3.59 15.08 -17.22
N GLN A 438 2.49 14.98 -17.99
CA GLN A 438 1.17 15.44 -17.51
C GLN A 438 0.56 14.56 -16.43
N LYS A 439 0.95 13.26 -16.41
CA LYS A 439 0.36 12.25 -15.52
C LYS A 439 1.47 11.37 -14.94
N LEU A 440 1.54 11.35 -13.63
CA LEU A 440 2.43 10.47 -12.88
C LEU A 440 1.63 9.52 -11.98
N TYR A 441 2.17 8.33 -11.75
CA TYR A 441 1.73 7.52 -10.63
C TYR A 441 2.95 7.10 -9.79
N TRP A 442 2.76 7.01 -8.48
CA TRP A 442 3.85 6.67 -7.58
C TRP A 442 3.88 5.16 -7.33
N ARG A 443 4.98 4.54 -7.78
CA ARG A 443 5.17 3.08 -7.71
C ARG A 443 6.54 2.77 -7.08
N PRO A 444 6.77 3.12 -5.81
CA PRO A 444 8.04 2.86 -5.18
C PRO A 444 8.18 1.39 -4.79
N ASN A 445 9.42 0.89 -4.83
CA ASN A 445 9.77 -0.39 -4.23
C ASN A 445 10.06 -0.25 -2.71
N LEU A 446 9.58 0.81 -2.10
CA LEU A 446 9.88 1.21 -0.73
C LEU A 446 9.57 0.13 0.29
N LEU A 447 8.36 -0.45 0.23
CA LEU A 447 7.92 -1.46 1.18
C LEU A 447 8.61 -2.82 0.96
N LEU A 448 9.07 -3.09 -0.26
CA LEU A 448 9.79 -4.31 -0.59
C LEU A 448 11.25 -4.27 -0.09
N PHE A 449 11.98 -3.21 -0.42
CA PHE A 449 13.41 -3.15 -0.15
C PHE A 449 13.77 -2.73 1.27
N ALA A 450 12.94 -1.92 1.86
CA ALA A 450 13.25 -1.42 3.18
C ALA A 450 13.20 -2.51 4.26
N ARG A 451 12.33 -3.53 4.11
CA ARG A 451 12.03 -4.42 5.24
C ARG A 451 11.71 -5.86 4.86
N ARG A 452 12.46 -6.44 3.94
CA ARG A 452 12.35 -7.88 3.64
C ARG A 452 12.59 -8.76 4.85
N GLU A 453 13.46 -8.29 5.72
CA GLU A 453 13.86 -8.98 6.95
C GLU A 453 12.76 -8.91 8.02
N GLY A 454 11.70 -8.13 7.82
CA GLY A 454 10.58 -7.98 8.75
C GLY A 454 10.93 -7.25 10.05
N THR A 455 11.99 -6.45 10.07
CA THR A 455 12.39 -5.68 11.25
C THR A 455 11.59 -4.38 11.39
N SER A 456 11.44 -3.91 12.64
CA SER A 456 10.65 -2.72 12.93
C SER A 456 11.19 -1.46 12.25
N SER A 457 10.30 -0.70 11.65
CA SER A 457 10.58 0.62 11.06
C SER A 457 9.32 1.46 10.96
N LEU A 458 9.48 2.78 11.01
CA LEU A 458 8.37 3.73 10.83
C LEU A 458 8.83 4.94 10.01
N TYR A 459 8.04 5.31 9.02
CA TYR A 459 8.29 6.40 8.07
C TYR A 459 7.14 7.42 8.05
N ALA A 460 6.41 7.57 9.14
CA ALA A 460 5.14 8.30 9.21
C ALA A 460 5.24 9.71 8.62
N HIS A 461 6.15 10.52 9.13
CA HIS A 461 6.31 11.91 8.70
C HIS A 461 6.88 12.04 7.30
N LYS A 462 7.82 11.16 6.91
CA LYS A 462 8.36 11.13 5.54
C LYS A 462 7.28 10.78 4.51
N LEU A 463 6.43 9.80 4.82
CA LEU A 463 5.30 9.43 3.96
C LEU A 463 4.31 10.59 3.81
N ALA A 464 3.99 11.28 4.91
CA ALA A 464 3.07 12.42 4.89
C ALA A 464 3.61 13.59 4.05
N GLU A 465 4.88 13.93 4.25
CA GLU A 465 5.54 15.00 3.48
C GLU A 465 5.59 14.69 1.97
N ASP A 466 6.00 13.47 1.61
CA ASP A 466 6.16 13.09 0.20
C ASP A 466 4.80 12.92 -0.49
N LEU A 467 3.82 12.26 0.14
CA LEU A 467 2.48 12.11 -0.44
C LEU A 467 1.78 13.44 -0.63
N ARG A 468 1.86 14.34 0.35
CA ARG A 468 1.30 15.70 0.21
C ARG A 468 1.93 16.43 -0.96
N THR A 469 3.27 16.42 -1.06
CA THR A 469 3.97 17.06 -2.17
C THR A 469 3.56 16.45 -3.51
N PHE A 470 3.53 15.12 -3.62
CA PHE A 470 3.25 14.45 -4.89
C PHE A 470 1.79 14.57 -5.30
N ALA A 471 0.85 14.50 -4.36
CA ALA A 471 -0.58 14.62 -4.63
C ALA A 471 -0.96 15.96 -5.26
N HIS A 472 -0.24 17.02 -4.93
CA HIS A 472 -0.42 18.35 -5.51
C HIS A 472 0.45 18.61 -6.75
N HIS A 473 1.23 17.60 -7.23
CA HIS A 473 2.11 17.73 -8.40
C HIS A 473 1.98 16.50 -9.33
N SER A 474 0.95 16.51 -10.18
CA SER A 474 0.71 15.54 -11.27
C SER A 474 0.43 14.09 -10.85
N LEU A 475 0.30 13.76 -9.56
CA LEU A 475 0.00 12.41 -9.09
C LEU A 475 -1.46 12.05 -9.36
N ILE A 476 -1.71 11.05 -10.22
CA ILE A 476 -3.06 10.54 -10.50
C ILE A 476 -3.38 9.22 -9.78
N GLY A 477 -2.37 8.53 -9.27
CA GLY A 477 -2.56 7.27 -8.57
C GLY A 477 -1.29 6.70 -7.99
N THR A 478 -1.45 5.59 -7.27
CA THR A 478 -0.34 4.84 -6.69
C THR A 478 -0.40 3.36 -7.02
N ASP A 479 0.77 2.71 -6.95
CA ASP A 479 0.92 1.26 -7.13
C ASP A 479 2.13 0.78 -6.30
N PHE A 480 2.01 0.88 -4.97
CA PHE A 480 3.11 0.54 -4.05
C PHE A 480 3.51 -0.94 -4.16
N ASP A 481 4.76 -1.22 -4.35
CA ASP A 481 5.33 -2.57 -4.43
C ASP A 481 6.21 -2.83 -3.21
N SER A 482 5.79 -3.61 -2.28
CA SER A 482 4.50 -4.19 -1.98
C SER A 482 4.30 -4.32 -0.46
N CYS A 483 3.07 -4.61 -0.02
CA CYS A 483 2.81 -4.97 1.37
C CYS A 483 3.42 -6.34 1.67
N MET A 484 4.37 -6.39 2.62
CA MET A 484 5.09 -7.61 3.02
C MET A 484 4.40 -8.35 4.17
N HIS A 485 3.34 -7.79 4.72
CA HIS A 485 2.52 -8.38 5.80
C HIS A 485 3.26 -8.66 7.12
N HIS A 486 4.24 -7.83 7.45
CA HIS A 486 4.86 -7.80 8.77
C HIS A 486 4.10 -6.83 9.68
N TRP A 487 2.88 -7.20 10.12
CA TRP A 487 1.95 -6.25 10.73
C TRP A 487 2.38 -5.75 12.11
N ALA A 488 3.12 -6.54 12.89
CA ALA A 488 3.62 -6.11 14.19
C ALA A 488 4.85 -5.18 14.11
N THR A 489 5.56 -5.17 12.97
CA THR A 489 6.79 -4.39 12.80
C THR A 489 6.66 -3.24 11.82
N GLU A 490 5.80 -3.38 10.81
CA GLU A 490 5.61 -2.42 9.73
C GLU A 490 4.14 -1.97 9.57
N GLY A 491 3.20 -2.61 10.27
CA GLY A 491 1.77 -2.41 10.06
C GLY A 491 1.30 -0.95 10.18
N VAL A 492 1.93 -0.19 11.07
CA VAL A 492 1.64 1.23 11.25
C VAL A 492 1.98 2.04 9.99
N ASN A 493 3.04 1.67 9.24
CA ASN A 493 3.33 2.32 7.95
C ASN A 493 2.20 2.11 6.94
N TYR A 494 1.64 0.90 6.86
CA TYR A 494 0.53 0.60 5.95
C TYR A 494 -0.74 1.35 6.36
N TYR A 495 -1.02 1.43 7.67
CA TYR A 495 -2.16 2.18 8.18
C TYR A 495 -2.06 3.67 7.83
N ILE A 496 -0.92 4.30 8.11
CA ILE A 496 -0.67 5.71 7.79
C ILE A 496 -0.73 5.94 6.28
N LEU A 497 -0.06 5.10 5.50
CA LEU A 497 -0.08 5.17 4.04
C LEU A 497 -1.52 5.15 3.50
N ALA A 498 -2.35 4.24 3.99
CA ALA A 498 -3.74 4.15 3.55
C ALA A 498 -4.56 5.40 3.90
N ARG A 499 -4.35 5.97 5.10
CA ARG A 499 -5.00 7.22 5.52
C ARG A 499 -4.57 8.41 4.66
N LEU A 500 -3.28 8.51 4.37
CA LEU A 500 -2.73 9.57 3.52
C LEU A 500 -3.09 9.39 2.04
N LEU A 501 -3.23 8.16 1.56
CA LEU A 501 -3.75 7.92 0.21
C LEU A 501 -5.21 8.34 0.07
N TRP A 502 -6.01 8.23 1.15
CA TRP A 502 -7.38 8.73 1.18
C TRP A 502 -7.42 10.26 1.25
N ASN A 503 -6.63 10.85 2.14
CA ASN A 503 -6.48 12.31 2.28
C ASN A 503 -4.99 12.67 2.51
N PRO A 504 -4.26 13.11 1.47
CA PRO A 504 -2.83 13.42 1.58
C PRO A 504 -2.53 14.64 2.47
N ASP A 505 -3.53 15.48 2.74
CA ASP A 505 -3.42 16.65 3.61
C ASP A 505 -3.73 16.36 5.08
N ALA A 506 -4.05 15.11 5.41
CA ALA A 506 -4.32 14.73 6.80
C ALA A 506 -3.09 14.93 7.68
N ASP A 507 -3.34 15.32 8.93
CA ASP A 507 -2.31 15.46 9.95
C ASP A 507 -1.84 14.07 10.41
N VAL A 508 -0.56 13.78 10.21
CA VAL A 508 0.03 12.49 10.54
C VAL A 508 0.11 12.23 12.04
N ASP A 509 0.33 13.26 12.85
CA ASP A 509 0.32 13.12 14.31
C ASP A 509 -1.08 12.80 14.81
N ALA A 510 -2.11 13.46 14.29
CA ALA A 510 -3.50 13.12 14.57
C ALA A 510 -3.85 11.67 14.16
N ILE A 511 -3.33 11.18 13.04
CA ILE A 511 -3.51 9.78 12.61
C ILE A 511 -2.84 8.82 13.62
N LEU A 512 -1.62 9.11 14.05
CA LEU A 512 -0.88 8.29 15.01
C LEU A 512 -1.54 8.30 16.40
N ASP A 513 -2.00 9.46 16.85
CA ASP A 513 -2.69 9.61 18.12
C ASP A 513 -4.03 8.86 18.12
N ASP A 514 -4.81 8.97 17.03
CA ASP A 514 -6.05 8.21 16.85
C ASP A 514 -5.80 6.69 16.80
N TYR A 515 -4.75 6.25 16.11
CA TYR A 515 -4.33 4.84 16.08
C TYR A 515 -4.02 4.33 17.49
N CYS A 516 -3.23 5.09 18.25
CA CYS A 516 -2.85 4.70 19.60
C CYS A 516 -4.05 4.75 20.56
N GLN A 517 -4.82 5.84 20.56
CA GLN A 517 -5.95 6.01 21.48
C GLN A 517 -7.04 4.98 21.23
N SER A 518 -7.42 4.79 19.95
CA SER A 518 -8.47 3.83 19.58
C SER A 518 -8.03 2.38 19.81
N GLY A 519 -6.77 2.06 19.51
CA GLY A 519 -6.25 0.70 19.59
C GLY A 519 -5.82 0.25 20.98
N PHE A 520 -5.36 1.17 21.82
CA PHE A 520 -4.61 0.84 23.02
C PHE A 520 -5.12 1.52 24.30
N GLY A 521 -6.17 2.35 24.24
CA GLY A 521 -6.84 2.91 25.42
C GLY A 521 -5.87 3.52 26.44
N GLY A 522 -5.88 3.04 27.68
CA GLY A 522 -4.97 3.50 28.74
C GLY A 522 -3.49 3.31 28.43
N ALA A 523 -3.13 2.37 27.55
CA ALA A 523 -1.75 2.13 27.11
C ALA A 523 -1.31 3.05 25.95
N ALA A 524 -2.20 3.87 25.40
CA ALA A 524 -1.97 4.64 24.18
C ALA A 524 -0.71 5.51 24.24
N ARG A 525 -0.46 6.20 25.35
CA ARG A 525 0.70 7.09 25.54
C ARG A 525 2.02 6.33 25.42
N GLU A 526 2.13 5.17 26.03
CA GLU A 526 3.36 4.38 26.00
C GLU A 526 3.58 3.74 24.61
N VAL A 527 2.51 3.30 23.95
CA VAL A 527 2.59 2.82 22.57
C VAL A 527 3.00 3.96 21.63
N ARG A 528 2.47 5.16 21.79
CA ARG A 528 2.87 6.33 21.00
C ARG A 528 4.36 6.67 21.18
N ARG A 529 4.88 6.59 22.41
CA ARG A 529 6.32 6.75 22.70
C ARG A 529 7.16 5.66 22.05
N TYR A 530 6.70 4.41 22.09
CA TYR A 530 7.36 3.30 21.42
C TYR A 530 7.45 3.54 19.91
N LEU A 531 6.34 3.94 19.28
CA LEU A 531 6.30 4.23 17.83
C LEU A 531 7.21 5.41 17.47
N ALA A 532 7.19 6.48 18.24
CA ALA A 532 8.07 7.64 18.06
C ALA A 532 9.55 7.21 18.11
N ARG A 533 9.94 6.36 19.07
CA ARG A 533 11.32 5.88 19.15
C ARG A 533 11.71 4.99 17.97
N ILE A 534 10.78 4.17 17.44
CA ILE A 534 11.03 3.40 16.22
C ILE A 534 11.26 4.33 15.02
N GLU A 535 10.47 5.41 14.89
CA GLU A 535 10.66 6.38 13.80
C GLU A 535 11.99 7.14 13.93
N GLU A 536 12.37 7.56 15.14
CA GLU A 536 13.68 8.16 15.42
C GLU A 536 14.82 7.23 15.00
N LEU A 537 14.79 5.96 15.41
CA LEU A 537 15.79 4.95 15.01
C LEU A 537 15.84 4.77 13.49
N THR A 538 14.68 4.74 12.84
CA THR A 538 14.58 4.64 11.38
C THR A 538 15.24 5.84 10.70
N ASN A 539 15.05 7.04 11.26
CA ASN A 539 15.65 8.27 10.77
C ASN A 539 17.17 8.34 11.04
N GLU A 540 17.62 7.89 12.22
CA GLU A 540 19.05 7.79 12.56
C GLU A 540 19.80 6.85 11.58
N ILE A 541 19.20 5.69 11.27
CA ILE A 541 19.75 4.73 10.29
C ILE A 541 19.89 5.40 8.92
N ALA A 542 18.84 6.07 8.46
CA ALA A 542 18.82 6.72 7.15
C ALA A 542 19.82 7.89 7.05
N ALA A 543 19.95 8.68 8.12
CA ALA A 543 20.85 9.85 8.16
C ALA A 543 22.33 9.45 8.17
N ARG A 544 22.66 8.30 8.77
CA ARG A 544 24.05 7.80 8.88
C ARG A 544 24.42 6.82 7.77
N ASP A 545 23.53 6.48 6.86
CA ASP A 545 23.66 5.37 5.91
C ASP A 545 24.09 4.06 6.63
N ALA A 546 23.52 3.82 7.80
CA ALA A 546 23.90 2.75 8.70
C ALA A 546 23.08 1.49 8.46
N ASP A 547 23.60 0.34 8.88
CA ASP A 547 22.85 -0.90 8.92
C ASP A 547 21.95 -0.96 10.17
N PRO A 548 20.71 -1.49 10.10
CA PRO A 548 19.80 -1.63 11.22
C PRO A 548 20.42 -2.29 12.47
N PRO A 549 21.26 -3.34 12.37
CA PRO A 549 21.93 -3.94 13.53
C PRO A 549 22.73 -2.96 14.40
N SER A 550 23.29 -1.90 13.79
CA SER A 550 24.08 -0.92 14.53
C SER A 550 23.21 0.03 15.38
N ALA A 551 21.96 0.23 15.00
CA ALA A 551 21.01 1.08 15.73
C ALA A 551 20.21 0.30 16.79
N TYR A 552 19.84 -0.95 16.50
CA TYR A 552 19.10 -1.80 17.44
C TYR A 552 20.03 -2.53 18.42
N THR A 553 20.84 -1.75 19.18
CA THR A 553 21.71 -2.29 20.20
C THR A 553 20.93 -2.96 21.35
N PRO A 554 21.54 -3.85 22.15
CA PRO A 554 20.86 -4.44 23.31
C PRO A 554 20.23 -3.41 24.25
N ALA A 555 20.90 -2.28 24.48
CA ALA A 555 20.38 -1.20 25.32
C ALA A 555 19.15 -0.52 24.71
N VAL A 556 19.16 -0.25 23.42
CA VAL A 556 18.00 0.33 22.70
C VAL A 556 16.83 -0.65 22.74
N VAL A 557 17.06 -1.94 22.46
CA VAL A 557 16.02 -2.97 22.53
C VAL A 557 15.43 -3.10 23.94
N ALA A 558 16.27 -3.03 24.98
CA ALA A 558 15.82 -3.04 26.36
C ALA A 558 14.95 -1.83 26.68
N GLY A 559 15.30 -0.64 26.21
CA GLY A 559 14.48 0.58 26.33
C GLY A 559 13.11 0.45 25.66
N LEU A 560 13.08 -0.03 24.42
CA LEU A 560 11.84 -0.30 23.68
C LEU A 560 10.95 -1.33 24.40
N ARG A 561 11.56 -2.41 24.90
CA ARG A 561 10.86 -3.45 25.68
C ARG A 561 10.24 -2.85 26.94
N SER A 562 10.95 -1.97 27.65
CA SER A 562 10.45 -1.30 28.85
C SER A 562 9.20 -0.45 28.56
N MET A 563 9.14 0.23 27.42
CA MET A 563 7.94 0.97 26.99
C MET A 563 6.75 0.04 26.77
N LEU A 564 6.94 -1.11 26.11
CA LEU A 564 5.86 -2.09 25.89
C LEU A 564 5.45 -2.79 27.21
N VAL A 565 6.36 -3.00 28.15
CA VAL A 565 6.03 -3.49 29.51
C VAL A 565 5.19 -2.45 30.28
N ALA A 566 5.53 -1.17 30.17
CA ALA A 566 4.73 -0.11 30.76
C ALA A 566 3.33 -0.03 30.10
N ALA A 567 3.26 -0.16 28.78
CA ALA A 567 1.99 -0.22 28.05
C ALA A 567 1.11 -1.41 28.51
N ASP A 568 1.71 -2.59 28.69
CA ASP A 568 0.99 -3.79 29.15
C ASP A 568 0.35 -3.59 30.54
N ARG A 569 1.07 -2.91 31.46
CA ARG A 569 0.56 -2.58 32.80
C ARG A 569 -0.59 -1.59 32.79
N LEU A 570 -0.67 -0.73 31.78
CA LEU A 570 -1.70 0.29 31.61
C LEU A 570 -2.86 -0.17 30.73
N ALA A 571 -2.82 -1.40 30.23
CA ALA A 571 -3.87 -1.94 29.39
C ALA A 571 -5.19 -2.12 30.13
N ASP A 572 -6.25 -1.50 29.63
CA ASP A 572 -7.58 -1.46 30.29
C ASP A 572 -8.27 -2.81 30.28
N ASP A 573 -8.05 -3.60 29.23
CA ASP A 573 -8.70 -4.88 29.02
C ASP A 573 -7.77 -5.92 28.34
N GLU A 574 -8.24 -7.14 28.23
CA GLU A 574 -7.50 -8.25 27.63
C GLU A 574 -7.20 -8.04 26.14
N THR A 575 -8.08 -7.37 25.40
CA THR A 575 -7.86 -7.07 23.98
C THR A 575 -6.69 -6.12 23.81
N VAL A 576 -6.62 -5.08 24.65
CA VAL A 576 -5.49 -4.14 24.66
C VAL A 576 -4.19 -4.84 25.04
N ARG A 577 -4.19 -5.72 26.07
CA ARG A 577 -3.01 -6.54 26.43
C ARG A 577 -2.53 -7.37 25.24
N ARG A 578 -3.44 -8.03 24.56
CA ARG A 578 -3.12 -8.84 23.37
C ARG A 578 -2.55 -7.98 22.24
N ARG A 579 -3.04 -6.76 22.02
CA ARG A 579 -2.47 -5.82 21.04
C ARG A 579 -1.06 -5.37 21.41
N VAL A 580 -0.82 -5.08 22.70
CA VAL A 580 0.55 -4.77 23.18
C VAL A 580 1.46 -5.98 23.04
N ALA A 581 0.98 -7.19 23.35
CA ALA A 581 1.73 -8.42 23.15
C ALA A 581 2.07 -8.66 21.67
N PHE A 582 1.16 -8.32 20.74
CA PHE A 582 1.40 -8.37 19.30
C PHE A 582 2.59 -7.47 18.89
N LEU A 583 2.65 -6.23 19.34
CA LEU A 583 3.78 -5.33 19.10
C LEU A 583 5.08 -5.87 19.73
N ARG A 584 5.00 -6.44 20.94
CA ARG A 584 6.14 -7.04 21.62
C ARG A 584 6.74 -8.21 20.83
N ARG A 585 5.91 -9.05 20.20
CA ARG A 585 6.40 -10.13 19.30
C ARG A 585 7.19 -9.56 18.12
N GLY A 586 6.74 -8.45 17.54
CA GLY A 586 7.48 -7.74 16.50
C GLY A 586 8.84 -7.23 16.96
N LEU A 587 8.91 -6.67 18.18
CA LEU A 587 10.17 -6.21 18.77
C LEU A 587 11.12 -7.37 19.08
N GLU A 588 10.62 -8.47 19.63
CA GLU A 588 11.42 -9.69 19.90
C GLU A 588 12.02 -10.25 18.62
N PHE A 589 11.21 -10.35 17.56
CA PHE A 589 11.70 -10.75 16.25
C PHE A 589 12.78 -9.79 15.72
N THR A 590 12.52 -8.48 15.81
CA THR A 590 13.49 -7.44 15.38
C THR A 590 14.81 -7.56 16.10
N ALA A 591 14.80 -7.84 17.40
CA ALA A 591 16.00 -8.02 18.20
C ALA A 591 16.82 -9.25 17.75
N LEU A 592 16.15 -10.41 17.59
CA LEU A 592 16.79 -11.64 17.13
C LEU A 592 17.38 -11.48 15.72
N GLN A 593 16.62 -10.86 14.81
CA GLN A 593 17.04 -10.64 13.43
C GLN A 593 18.28 -9.74 13.35
N ASN A 594 18.26 -8.61 14.06
CA ASN A 594 19.38 -7.67 14.03
C ASN A 594 20.66 -8.21 14.70
N ARG A 595 20.53 -8.94 15.82
CA ARG A 595 21.70 -9.62 16.42
C ARG A 595 22.32 -10.65 15.48
N THR A 596 21.47 -11.48 14.85
CA THR A 596 21.93 -12.47 13.87
C THR A 596 22.62 -11.80 12.68
N HIS A 597 22.00 -10.77 12.09
CA HIS A 597 22.58 -10.05 10.95
C HIS A 597 23.86 -9.32 11.30
N GLY A 598 23.97 -8.73 12.49
CA GLY A 598 25.19 -8.06 12.94
C GLY A 598 26.39 -9.00 13.00
N LEU A 599 26.21 -10.21 13.54
CA LEU A 599 27.27 -11.22 13.57
C LEU A 599 27.62 -11.74 12.17
N VAL A 600 26.62 -11.95 11.31
CA VAL A 600 26.84 -12.37 9.91
C VAL A 600 27.59 -11.31 9.12
N ALA A 601 27.21 -10.04 9.25
CA ALA A 601 27.88 -8.92 8.58
C ALA A 601 29.34 -8.80 9.05
N ARG A 602 29.59 -8.93 10.36
CA ARG A 602 30.94 -8.93 10.92
C ARG A 602 31.78 -10.09 10.40
N ASN A 603 31.22 -11.29 10.32
CA ASN A 603 31.93 -12.47 9.78
C ASN A 603 32.33 -12.31 8.31
N ALA A 604 31.64 -11.46 7.55
CA ALA A 604 31.99 -11.16 6.16
C ALA A 604 33.25 -10.26 6.04
N VAL A 605 33.54 -9.48 7.08
CA VAL A 605 34.70 -8.55 7.13
C VAL A 605 35.86 -9.14 7.92
N GLN A 606 35.55 -9.77 9.05
CA GLN A 606 36.53 -10.38 9.95
C GLN A 606 35.97 -11.70 10.49
N PRO A 607 36.74 -12.80 10.44
CA PRO A 607 36.32 -14.08 10.99
C PRO A 607 35.87 -13.98 12.45
N LEU A 608 34.71 -14.56 12.77
CA LEU A 608 34.23 -14.63 14.15
C LEU A 608 35.10 -15.51 15.02
N THR A 609 35.24 -15.12 16.28
CA THR A 609 35.83 -15.95 17.33
C THR A 609 34.98 -17.19 17.60
N THR A 610 35.55 -18.19 18.30
CA THR A 610 34.82 -19.41 18.70
C THR A 610 33.56 -19.08 19.52
N ALA A 611 33.65 -18.11 20.45
CA ALA A 611 32.51 -17.67 21.26
C ALA A 611 31.43 -17.03 20.41
N GLU A 612 31.77 -16.16 19.46
CA GLU A 612 30.83 -15.50 18.55
C GLU A 612 30.17 -16.47 17.57
N LYS A 613 30.90 -17.50 17.12
CA LYS A 613 30.31 -18.58 16.31
C LYS A 613 29.28 -19.38 17.11
N ALA A 614 29.57 -19.66 18.40
CA ALA A 614 28.62 -20.31 19.29
C ALA A 614 27.39 -19.44 19.56
N GLU A 615 27.61 -18.13 19.77
CA GLU A 615 26.49 -17.16 19.90
C GLU A 615 25.63 -17.11 18.64
N LEU A 616 26.24 -17.02 17.46
CA LEU A 616 25.51 -16.99 16.18
C LEU A 616 24.67 -18.25 16.00
N LYS A 617 25.22 -19.42 16.30
CA LYS A 617 24.47 -20.70 16.24
C LYS A 617 23.29 -20.69 17.20
N GLY A 618 23.46 -20.24 18.45
CA GLY A 618 22.39 -20.12 19.43
C GLY A 618 21.28 -19.17 18.99
N LEU A 619 21.66 -17.99 18.45
CA LEU A 619 20.70 -17.01 17.91
C LEU A 619 19.91 -17.52 16.70
N GLN A 620 20.56 -18.25 15.81
CA GLN A 620 19.90 -18.86 14.65
C GLN A 620 18.84 -19.88 15.10
N GLN A 621 19.19 -20.73 16.09
CA GLN A 621 18.27 -21.69 16.69
C GLN A 621 17.10 -20.99 17.40
N GLU A 622 17.38 -20.00 18.24
CA GLU A 622 16.36 -19.23 18.96
C GLU A 622 15.40 -18.56 17.97
N LYS A 623 15.94 -17.93 16.91
CA LYS A 623 15.14 -17.29 15.87
C LYS A 623 14.26 -18.30 15.15
N TRP A 624 14.78 -19.48 14.80
CA TRP A 624 14.03 -20.50 14.11
C TRP A 624 12.87 -21.04 14.97
N LEU A 625 13.11 -21.33 16.24
CA LEU A 625 12.09 -21.74 17.20
C LEU A 625 11.03 -20.66 17.39
N PHE A 626 11.47 -19.39 17.48
CA PHE A 626 10.58 -18.23 17.57
C PHE A 626 9.68 -18.12 16.34
N MET A 627 10.24 -18.25 15.13
CA MET A 627 9.48 -18.17 13.87
C MET A 627 8.46 -19.32 13.76
N ARG A 628 8.79 -20.55 14.14
CA ARG A 628 7.83 -21.66 14.20
C ARG A 628 6.70 -21.38 15.15
N ARG A 629 6.98 -20.84 16.33
CA ARG A 629 5.96 -20.50 17.32
C ARG A 629 5.04 -19.41 16.79
N ILE A 630 5.60 -18.30 16.30
CA ILE A 630 4.81 -17.15 15.83
C ILE A 630 3.96 -17.49 14.59
N PHE A 631 4.46 -18.35 13.72
CA PHE A 631 3.71 -18.84 12.57
C PHE A 631 2.43 -19.58 12.96
N ARG A 632 2.43 -20.30 14.10
CA ARG A 632 1.26 -21.02 14.61
C ARG A 632 0.32 -20.14 15.43
N GLU A 633 0.89 -19.29 16.28
CA GLU A 633 0.14 -18.54 17.28
C GLU A 633 -0.36 -17.18 16.79
N GLU A 634 0.48 -16.48 16.02
CA GLU A 634 0.23 -15.09 15.60
C GLU A 634 0.82 -14.81 14.21
N PRO A 635 0.34 -15.48 13.16
CA PRO A 635 0.94 -15.43 11.82
C PRO A 635 0.95 -14.04 11.19
N LEU A 636 0.09 -13.13 11.66
CA LEU A 636 0.05 -11.73 11.21
C LEU A 636 1.19 -10.89 11.80
N ALA A 637 1.80 -11.30 12.92
CA ALA A 637 2.84 -10.48 13.54
C ALA A 637 4.05 -10.30 12.63
N VAL A 638 4.55 -11.40 12.05
CA VAL A 638 5.65 -11.40 11.08
C VAL A 638 5.34 -12.41 9.99
N ASN A 639 5.52 -12.03 8.75
CA ASN A 639 5.37 -12.92 7.60
C ASN A 639 6.58 -13.85 7.51
N VAL A 640 6.55 -14.94 8.26
CA VAL A 640 7.66 -15.90 8.36
C VAL A 640 8.04 -16.52 7.01
N PRO A 641 7.11 -16.94 6.12
CA PRO A 641 7.47 -17.40 4.78
C PRO A 641 8.27 -16.38 3.97
N MET A 642 7.93 -15.09 4.09
CA MET A 642 8.66 -14.03 3.39
C MET A 642 10.06 -13.81 3.98
N VAL A 643 10.21 -13.87 5.29
CA VAL A 643 11.53 -13.82 5.97
C VAL A 643 12.39 -14.97 5.50
N ALA A 644 11.88 -16.20 5.52
CA ALA A 644 12.58 -17.38 5.06
C ALA A 644 13.03 -17.26 3.60
N TRP A 645 12.15 -16.80 2.72
CA TRP A 645 12.47 -16.55 1.32
C TRP A 645 13.52 -15.45 1.15
N GLY A 646 13.42 -14.36 1.89
CA GLY A 646 14.36 -13.24 1.84
C GLY A 646 15.73 -13.57 2.42
N SER A 647 15.79 -14.37 3.50
CA SER A 647 17.02 -14.71 4.20
C SER A 647 17.75 -15.91 3.60
N GLU A 648 17.02 -16.89 3.05
CA GLU A 648 17.56 -18.25 2.82
C GLU A 648 17.87 -18.61 1.36
N GLY A 649 17.77 -17.69 0.41
CA GLY A 649 18.43 -17.98 -0.85
C GLY A 649 17.69 -17.89 -2.17
N ALA A 650 16.37 -17.73 -2.22
CA ALA A 650 15.67 -17.51 -3.50
C ALA A 650 16.04 -16.17 -4.15
N PHE A 651 16.38 -15.16 -3.36
CA PHE A 651 16.84 -13.85 -3.83
C PHE A 651 18.26 -13.84 -4.42
N ARG A 652 19.07 -14.87 -4.18
CA ARG A 652 20.38 -15.01 -4.83
C ARG A 652 20.29 -15.06 -6.35
N ALA A 653 19.21 -15.62 -6.88
CA ALA A 653 18.98 -15.71 -8.32
C ALA A 653 18.81 -14.34 -8.99
N PHE A 654 18.46 -13.28 -8.24
CA PHE A 654 18.24 -11.93 -8.75
C PHE A 654 19.46 -11.00 -8.68
N GLY A 655 20.63 -11.49 -8.24
CA GLY A 655 21.87 -10.71 -8.24
C GLY A 655 21.89 -9.49 -7.31
N TRP A 656 21.02 -9.42 -6.31
CA TRP A 656 20.96 -8.32 -5.35
C TRP A 656 22.02 -8.50 -4.28
N SER A 657 23.13 -7.80 -4.41
CA SER A 657 24.34 -7.91 -3.60
C SER A 657 24.24 -7.32 -2.17
N GLY A 658 23.08 -6.89 -1.72
CA GLY A 658 22.91 -6.26 -0.41
C GLY A 658 22.74 -7.25 0.77
N ALA A 659 22.34 -8.48 0.50
CA ALA A 659 22.28 -9.54 1.49
C ALA A 659 23.25 -10.65 1.08
N LYS A 660 24.51 -10.52 1.46
CA LYS A 660 25.39 -11.70 1.50
C LYS A 660 24.72 -12.71 2.40
N SER A 661 24.25 -13.76 1.76
CA SER A 661 23.56 -14.89 2.36
C SER A 661 24.13 -15.31 3.70
N VAL A 662 23.26 -15.43 4.68
CA VAL A 662 23.45 -16.44 5.71
C VAL A 662 23.54 -17.77 4.96
N SER A 663 24.72 -18.40 5.01
CA SER A 663 24.92 -19.68 4.36
C SER A 663 23.88 -20.67 4.88
N LYS A 664 23.54 -21.60 4.03
CA LYS A 664 22.67 -22.75 4.19
C LYS A 664 23.07 -23.69 5.34
N SER A 665 23.19 -23.16 6.54
CA SER A 665 23.15 -23.93 7.77
C SER A 665 21.77 -23.73 8.39
N ALA A 666 20.74 -24.11 7.60
CA ALA A 666 19.46 -24.39 8.19
C ALA A 666 19.69 -25.39 9.30
N ILE A 667 19.43 -25.02 10.53
CA ILE A 667 19.40 -25.97 11.62
C ILE A 667 18.14 -26.78 11.35
N ASP A 668 18.30 -27.95 10.72
CA ASP A 668 17.24 -28.92 10.67
C ASP A 668 16.85 -29.24 12.10
N ALA A 669 15.60 -29.13 12.41
CA ALA A 669 15.06 -29.52 13.70
C ALA A 669 14.12 -30.70 13.50
N ASP A 670 14.14 -31.61 14.46
CA ASP A 670 13.18 -32.71 14.53
C ASP A 670 11.75 -32.18 14.79
N GLU A 671 10.77 -33.08 14.82
CA GLU A 671 9.36 -32.75 15.03
C GLU A 671 9.10 -32.05 16.38
N GLU A 672 10.01 -32.17 17.34
CA GLU A 672 9.95 -31.56 18.67
C GLU A 672 10.71 -30.22 18.73
N GLY A 673 11.30 -29.79 17.60
CA GLY A 673 12.03 -28.51 17.51
C GLY A 673 13.49 -28.59 17.99
N ARG A 674 14.06 -29.79 18.10
CA ARG A 674 15.48 -29.98 18.42
C ARG A 674 16.32 -29.86 17.15
N PRO A 675 17.45 -29.14 17.19
CA PRO A 675 18.34 -29.04 16.04
C PRO A 675 18.88 -30.43 15.66
N VAL A 676 18.76 -30.79 14.40
CA VAL A 676 19.43 -31.98 13.84
C VAL A 676 20.70 -31.51 13.13
N GLU A 677 21.83 -32.02 13.47
CA GLU A 677 23.09 -31.76 12.75
C GLU A 677 22.97 -32.33 11.33
N VAL A 678 22.95 -31.45 10.33
CA VAL A 678 23.11 -31.90 8.95
C VAL A 678 24.57 -32.32 8.77
N SER A 679 24.80 -33.63 8.69
CA SER A 679 26.05 -34.18 8.24
C SER A 679 26.41 -33.57 6.88
N SER A 680 27.50 -32.82 6.83
CA SER A 680 28.10 -32.31 5.61
C SER A 680 28.51 -33.50 4.72
N LYS A 681 27.58 -33.99 3.91
CA LYS A 681 27.96 -34.78 2.74
C LYS A 681 28.40 -33.81 1.65
N LYS A 682 29.65 -33.98 1.25
CA LYS A 682 30.44 -33.27 0.24
C LYS A 682 29.71 -33.09 -1.11
#